data_b3895f862f91b4da0a3460e333767c55
#
_entry.id   b3895f862f91b4da0a3460e333767c55
#
_cell.length_a   1.000
_cell.length_b   1.000
_cell.length_c   1.000
_cell.angle_alpha   90.00
_cell.angle_beta   90.00
_cell.angle_gamma   90.00
#
_symmetry.space_group_name_H-M   'P 1'
#
loop_
_entity.id
_entity.type
_entity.pdbx_description
1 polymer ?
#
loop_
_entity_poly.entity_id
_entity_poly.type
_entity_poly.pdbx_seq_one_letter_code
_entity_poly.pdbx_strand_id
1 'polypeptide(L)'
;MVFLAAFAVLALQTPDTARIVVVATSDLHGQAVAWDFGRQASAPGALARAATAIDSLRHRYPDQVVVVDAGDALEGTPFATYYGGIEPQDPHPIVDAMNQVGYDAATVGNHDFDFGVPLLDRALSAATFPFVSANIRVLPEDTLELRPYVVLQRNGIRVGISGFTTTGVMVWDRDQVHGRLRVTPIAEEARTALSEMRKDADLAIVLAHTGLEGPSSYDTTGVGAENVAARLAEGPVRPDLVVVGHSHREMVDSVRGGVHFVQPKPFGQSLAVVHILLTRRSGSWRVTSVRAGRVLLDGVAPSRRVEQRLAEKQAMVSGWMSQVIGEASGFMRAATGRVEDTPLIRFITEVERRAAGADLASTPIYDIRAGFDTGEISVGEIYRIYPSENTLRAVRISGEGLRSYLEQCARYWYVDSAGAVFTNAYVPGPNYDVIGGAEYTVDLSRPAGSRITELSVRGKPVQPTDSFTLALGSLRQSGEGNYPMLRDAPVVYDRGERIRDLLINEVRRRKVLDPAAFAGSSWKLVPDSAALAARALFVRAGNPATAPTMASAPVVLPAAAPANDTPELYLAPADETVATMKLPASAGPGGSLLRLMADAYRSILRADLAIVAAPEGAQDLNPGNVGEQDLRAAVPGGEQLLKLSIRGDDLRWVFEHLVEGETPCCEISGATLTYVPAKPSLQRVRSVRFSSGRELEPKVTYQVVISRHLVEGESFTLGGTKCASGKGCATSGLLSRWPVSESDLTGTDALREYLRRLPQPVVPPESLRLLPAR
;
A
#
# COMPACT_ATOMS: atom_id res chain seq x y z
N MET A 1 33.46 73.08 13.92
CA MET A 1 32.50 72.31 13.03
C MET A 1 32.82 70.84 13.19
N VAL A 2 32.00 70.14 13.96
CA VAL A 2 32.13 68.71 14.20
C VAL A 2 31.04 68.03 13.35
N PHE A 3 31.44 67.22 12.37
CA PHE A 3 30.54 66.42 11.59
C PHE A 3 30.18 65.15 12.35
N LEU A 4 28.98 65.05 12.85
CA LEU A 4 28.39 63.78 13.31
C LEU A 4 28.00 62.95 12.07
N ALA A 5 28.68 61.82 11.81
CA ALA A 5 28.27 60.81 10.85
C ALA A 5 27.24 59.92 11.54
N ALA A 6 25.99 60.03 11.11
CA ALA A 6 24.92 59.09 11.49
C ALA A 6 25.10 57.77 10.72
N PHE A 7 25.54 56.71 11.40
CA PHE A 7 25.46 55.35 10.86
C PHE A 7 23.98 54.89 10.91
N ALA A 8 23.32 54.90 9.76
CA ALA A 8 22.05 54.22 9.59
C ALA A 8 22.29 52.69 9.59
N VAL A 9 21.96 52.04 10.71
CA VAL A 9 21.86 50.56 10.75
C VAL A 9 20.66 50.18 9.91
N LEU A 10 20.89 49.69 8.70
CA LEU A 10 19.87 49.00 7.94
C LEU A 10 19.50 47.73 8.73
N ALA A 11 18.39 47.79 9.46
CA ALA A 11 17.76 46.60 9.99
C ALA A 11 17.32 45.75 8.78
N LEU A 12 18.03 44.66 8.53
CA LEU A 12 17.56 43.61 7.61
C LEU A 12 16.20 43.17 8.10
N GLN A 13 15.14 43.62 7.42
CA GLN A 13 13.78 43.14 7.70
C GLN A 13 13.75 41.63 7.42
N THR A 14 13.55 40.85 8.44
CA THR A 14 13.29 39.42 8.28
C THR A 14 12.05 39.26 7.40
N PRO A 15 12.07 38.38 6.37
CA PRO A 15 10.92 38.24 5.48
C PRO A 15 9.68 37.86 6.27
N ASP A 16 8.55 38.47 5.92
CA ASP A 16 7.24 38.18 6.54
C ASP A 16 6.69 36.81 6.15
N THR A 17 7.33 36.12 5.20
CA THR A 17 6.95 34.78 4.72
C THR A 17 8.18 33.88 4.61
N ALA A 18 8.01 32.62 4.99
CA ALA A 18 9.03 31.58 4.82
C ALA A 18 8.37 30.32 4.25
N ARG A 19 9.15 29.55 3.49
CA ARG A 19 8.72 28.26 2.93
C ARG A 19 9.59 27.15 3.51
N ILE A 20 8.95 26.03 3.86
CA ILE A 20 9.59 24.74 4.13
C ILE A 20 9.07 23.72 3.13
N VAL A 21 9.95 22.91 2.58
CA VAL A 21 9.62 21.79 1.69
C VAL A 21 9.99 20.49 2.39
N VAL A 22 9.02 19.78 2.89
CA VAL A 22 9.23 18.46 3.50
C VAL A 22 9.23 17.40 2.41
N VAL A 23 10.28 16.60 2.37
CA VAL A 23 10.42 15.47 1.44
C VAL A 23 10.54 14.21 2.27
N ALA A 24 9.62 13.27 2.07
CA ALA A 24 9.55 12.09 2.90
C ALA A 24 9.63 10.79 2.10
N THR A 25 10.35 9.82 2.68
CA THR A 25 10.28 8.39 2.40
C THR A 25 9.63 7.66 3.57
N SER A 26 9.21 6.44 3.34
CA SER A 26 8.70 5.48 4.33
C SER A 26 8.82 4.09 3.76
N ASP A 27 8.92 3.10 4.63
CA ASP A 27 8.84 1.70 4.23
C ASP A 27 9.85 1.37 3.09
N LEU A 28 11.10 1.83 3.24
CA LEU A 28 12.17 1.58 2.27
C LEU A 28 12.50 0.10 2.16
N HIS A 29 12.31 -0.66 3.24
CA HIS A 29 12.50 -2.11 3.28
C HIS A 29 13.81 -2.58 2.65
N GLY A 30 14.89 -1.85 2.90
CA GLY A 30 16.21 -2.18 2.35
C GLY A 30 16.39 -1.94 0.86
N GLN A 31 15.45 -1.27 0.19
CA GLN A 31 15.57 -0.95 -1.23
C GLN A 31 16.52 0.25 -1.45
N ALA A 32 17.79 0.05 -1.09
CA ALA A 32 18.82 1.08 -1.21
C ALA A 32 19.29 1.29 -2.65
N VAL A 33 19.44 0.19 -3.41
CA VAL A 33 19.92 0.18 -4.80
C VAL A 33 18.76 0.03 -5.79
N ALA A 34 18.90 0.60 -7.00
CA ALA A 34 17.87 0.53 -8.04
C ALA A 34 17.86 -0.83 -8.77
N TRP A 35 17.96 -1.91 -8.01
CA TRP A 35 18.04 -3.29 -8.49
C TRP A 35 17.11 -4.21 -7.67
N ASP A 36 16.28 -4.98 -8.36
CA ASP A 36 15.45 -6.05 -7.80
C ASP A 36 16.24 -7.36 -7.91
N PHE A 37 16.76 -7.83 -6.78
CA PHE A 37 17.57 -9.06 -6.73
C PHE A 37 16.74 -10.32 -7.05
N GLY A 38 15.46 -10.33 -6.72
CA GLY A 38 14.59 -11.45 -7.02
C GLY A 38 14.25 -11.57 -8.50
N ARG A 39 14.07 -10.45 -9.19
CA ARG A 39 13.76 -10.39 -10.63
C ARG A 39 14.99 -10.22 -11.51
N GLN A 40 16.15 -9.93 -10.93
CA GLN A 40 17.39 -9.59 -11.63
C GLN A 40 17.17 -8.47 -12.68
N ALA A 41 16.49 -7.42 -12.27
CA ALA A 41 16.10 -6.31 -13.13
C ALA A 41 16.15 -4.97 -12.37
N SER A 42 16.05 -3.87 -13.14
CA SER A 42 15.93 -2.55 -12.54
C SER A 42 14.66 -2.46 -11.69
N ALA A 43 14.78 -1.97 -10.46
CA ALA A 43 13.66 -1.72 -9.57
C ALA A 43 12.97 -0.39 -9.90
N PRO A 44 11.63 -0.29 -9.82
CA PRO A 44 10.90 0.95 -10.10
C PRO A 44 11.12 2.02 -9.03
N GLY A 45 11.56 1.63 -7.83
CA GLY A 45 11.89 2.50 -6.70
C GLY A 45 13.25 2.14 -6.10
N ALA A 46 13.87 3.07 -5.42
CA ALA A 46 15.04 2.87 -4.57
C ALA A 46 15.45 4.16 -3.86
N LEU A 47 16.19 4.03 -2.77
CA LEU A 47 16.83 5.18 -2.13
C LEU A 47 17.80 5.90 -3.07
N ALA A 48 18.52 5.15 -3.94
CA ALA A 48 19.37 5.75 -4.96
C ALA A 48 18.61 6.64 -5.96
N ARG A 49 17.37 6.29 -6.32
CA ARG A 49 16.51 7.13 -7.17
C ARG A 49 15.94 8.32 -6.38
N ALA A 50 15.54 8.08 -5.13
CA ALA A 50 15.10 9.13 -4.21
C ALA A 50 16.19 10.21 -4.04
N ALA A 51 17.46 9.81 -3.93
CA ALA A 51 18.59 10.72 -3.81
C ALA A 51 18.67 11.75 -4.95
N THR A 52 18.50 11.29 -6.20
CA THR A 52 18.49 12.19 -7.37
C THR A 52 17.35 13.21 -7.30
N ALA A 53 16.14 12.77 -6.93
CA ALA A 53 14.99 13.64 -6.79
C ALA A 53 15.17 14.65 -5.63
N ILE A 54 15.69 14.18 -4.50
CA ILE A 54 15.99 15.03 -3.33
C ILE A 54 17.05 16.07 -3.66
N ASP A 55 18.13 15.69 -4.36
CA ASP A 55 19.19 16.63 -4.78
C ASP A 55 18.63 17.72 -5.72
N SER A 56 17.72 17.34 -6.64
CA SER A 56 17.03 18.30 -7.52
C SER A 56 16.15 19.27 -6.73
N LEU A 57 15.42 18.78 -5.71
CA LEU A 57 14.61 19.61 -4.83
C LEU A 57 15.46 20.56 -3.99
N ARG A 58 16.59 20.10 -3.46
CA ARG A 58 17.54 20.95 -2.72
C ARG A 58 18.13 22.05 -3.58
N HIS A 59 18.44 21.73 -4.83
CA HIS A 59 18.92 22.74 -5.79
C HIS A 59 17.85 23.79 -6.09
N ARG A 60 16.60 23.37 -6.22
CA ARG A 60 15.46 24.27 -6.52
C ARG A 60 15.03 25.10 -5.31
N TYR A 61 15.16 24.57 -4.10
CA TYR A 61 14.73 25.19 -2.86
C TYR A 61 15.86 25.20 -1.81
N PRO A 62 16.93 25.97 -2.08
CA PRO A 62 18.09 26.02 -1.18
C PRO A 62 17.66 26.46 0.23
N ASP A 63 18.20 25.78 1.25
CA ASP A 63 17.91 25.96 2.68
C ASP A 63 16.46 25.79 3.13
N GLN A 64 15.56 25.30 2.24
CA GLN A 64 14.15 25.11 2.55
C GLN A 64 13.75 23.64 2.72
N VAL A 65 14.57 22.70 2.23
CA VAL A 65 14.24 21.27 2.19
C VAL A 65 14.55 20.60 3.52
N VAL A 66 13.58 19.83 4.02
CA VAL A 66 13.69 18.92 5.17
C VAL A 66 13.38 17.52 4.67
N VAL A 67 14.35 16.60 4.81
CA VAL A 67 14.24 15.21 4.35
C VAL A 67 14.05 14.29 5.52
N VAL A 68 12.96 13.51 5.51
CA VAL A 68 12.59 12.64 6.64
C VAL A 68 12.21 11.22 6.16
N ASP A 69 12.30 10.26 7.10
CA ASP A 69 11.85 8.88 6.87
C ASP A 69 10.90 8.42 7.98
N ALA A 70 9.80 7.77 7.61
CA ALA A 70 8.79 7.32 8.55
C ALA A 70 8.92 5.84 8.96
N GLY A 71 10.12 5.25 8.89
CA GLY A 71 10.44 3.93 9.43
C GLY A 71 10.35 2.79 8.42
N ASP A 72 10.69 1.59 8.88
CA ASP A 72 10.85 0.35 8.10
C ASP A 72 11.91 0.48 7.01
N ALA A 73 13.13 0.81 7.41
CA ALA A 73 14.26 0.93 6.50
C ALA A 73 15.12 -0.32 6.38
N LEU A 74 15.26 -1.12 7.47
CA LEU A 74 16.35 -2.09 7.63
C LEU A 74 16.03 -3.54 7.26
N GLU A 75 14.77 -3.88 6.96
CA GLU A 75 14.31 -5.24 6.61
C GLU A 75 13.49 -5.22 5.30
N GLY A 76 13.37 -6.35 4.58
CA GLY A 76 12.40 -6.61 3.51
C GLY A 76 13.00 -7.04 2.17
N THR A 77 14.14 -6.53 1.77
CA THR A 77 14.81 -6.96 0.52
C THR A 77 15.98 -7.91 0.80
N PRO A 78 16.43 -8.68 -0.20
CA PRO A 78 17.66 -9.48 -0.06
C PRO A 78 18.88 -8.66 0.39
N PHE A 79 18.92 -7.38 0.03
CA PHE A 79 19.99 -6.47 0.47
C PHE A 79 19.94 -6.25 1.99
N ALA A 80 18.75 -5.98 2.52
CA ALA A 80 18.53 -5.82 3.96
C ALA A 80 18.81 -7.14 4.70
N THR A 81 18.28 -8.27 4.22
CA THR A 81 18.51 -9.57 4.84
C THR A 81 19.98 -9.95 4.89
N TYR A 82 20.74 -9.67 3.83
CA TYR A 82 22.17 -10.00 3.79
C TYR A 82 22.94 -9.24 4.87
N TYR A 83 22.73 -7.92 4.96
CA TYR A 83 23.44 -7.07 5.92
C TYR A 83 22.81 -7.02 7.32
N GLY A 84 21.56 -7.43 7.46
CA GLY A 84 20.91 -7.60 8.74
C GLY A 84 21.21 -8.93 9.43
N GLY A 85 21.24 -10.04 8.65
CA GLY A 85 21.27 -11.37 9.22
C GLY A 85 22.42 -12.27 8.78
N ILE A 86 23.07 -12.02 7.62
CA ILE A 86 24.09 -12.93 7.08
C ILE A 86 25.50 -12.36 7.28
N GLU A 87 25.72 -11.12 6.85
CA GLU A 87 27.03 -10.45 6.97
C GLU A 87 26.84 -9.00 7.44
N PRO A 88 26.48 -8.80 8.71
CA PRO A 88 26.30 -7.48 9.28
C PRO A 88 27.56 -6.62 9.15
N GLN A 89 27.39 -5.37 8.71
CA GLN A 89 28.50 -4.41 8.57
C GLN A 89 28.23 -3.12 9.34
N ASP A 90 29.32 -2.46 9.75
CA ASP A 90 29.29 -1.11 10.33
C ASP A 90 30.09 -0.12 9.43
N PRO A 91 29.48 0.97 8.99
CA PRO A 91 28.05 1.30 9.15
C PRO A 91 27.16 0.37 8.35
N HIS A 92 25.91 0.16 8.82
CA HIS A 92 24.91 -0.60 8.07
C HIS A 92 24.68 0.06 6.70
N PRO A 93 24.78 -0.70 5.57
CA PRO A 93 24.81 -0.09 4.24
C PRO A 93 23.58 0.77 3.88
N ILE A 94 22.42 0.44 4.44
CA ILE A 94 21.20 1.25 4.22
C ILE A 94 21.32 2.58 4.95
N VAL A 95 21.79 2.58 6.20
CA VAL A 95 22.02 3.82 6.98
C VAL A 95 23.16 4.63 6.35
N ASP A 96 24.21 3.98 5.86
CA ASP A 96 25.28 4.65 5.11
C ASP A 96 24.74 5.36 3.86
N ALA A 97 23.82 4.71 3.12
CA ALA A 97 23.15 5.35 1.99
C ALA A 97 22.24 6.51 2.43
N MET A 98 21.50 6.38 3.51
CA MET A 98 20.69 7.47 4.09
C MET A 98 21.58 8.65 4.50
N ASN A 99 22.75 8.39 5.10
CA ASN A 99 23.75 9.40 5.39
C ASN A 99 24.22 10.13 4.12
N GLN A 100 24.48 9.40 3.02
CA GLN A 100 24.85 9.97 1.73
C GLN A 100 23.72 10.83 1.13
N VAL A 101 22.46 10.45 1.32
CA VAL A 101 21.30 11.25 0.89
C VAL A 101 21.18 12.51 1.76
N GLY A 102 21.59 12.46 3.02
CA GLY A 102 21.52 13.55 3.97
C GLY A 102 20.11 13.74 4.51
N TYR A 103 19.57 12.72 5.16
CA TYR A 103 18.34 12.84 5.93
C TYR A 103 18.51 13.81 7.09
N ASP A 104 17.43 14.46 7.49
CA ASP A 104 17.38 15.40 8.61
C ASP A 104 16.85 14.75 9.89
N ALA A 105 15.95 13.75 9.75
CA ALA A 105 15.47 12.91 10.84
C ALA A 105 14.79 11.66 10.27
N ALA A 106 14.72 10.59 11.08
CA ALA A 106 13.93 9.39 10.79
C ALA A 106 13.25 8.89 12.07
N THR A 107 12.20 8.07 11.93
CA THR A 107 11.69 7.24 13.01
C THR A 107 12.01 5.77 12.74
N VAL A 108 11.78 4.89 13.71
CA VAL A 108 11.88 3.44 13.52
C VAL A 108 10.48 2.87 13.27
N GLY A 109 10.38 1.91 12.37
CA GLY A 109 9.19 1.11 12.16
C GLY A 109 9.24 -0.22 12.92
N ASN A 110 8.29 -1.10 12.67
CA ASN A 110 8.28 -2.41 13.31
C ASN A 110 9.35 -3.35 12.72
N HIS A 111 9.54 -3.35 11.41
CA HIS A 111 10.54 -4.20 10.76
C HIS A 111 12.00 -3.79 11.01
N ASP A 112 12.24 -2.61 11.55
CA ASP A 112 13.60 -2.23 11.98
C ASP A 112 14.08 -3.05 13.18
N PHE A 113 13.18 -3.78 13.88
CA PHE A 113 13.50 -4.68 14.99
C PHE A 113 13.73 -6.14 14.60
N ASP A 114 13.43 -6.56 13.38
CA ASP A 114 13.46 -7.96 12.94
C ASP A 114 14.82 -8.64 13.12
N PHE A 115 15.91 -7.90 13.03
CA PHE A 115 17.27 -8.39 13.27
C PHE A 115 17.77 -8.16 14.71
N GLY A 116 16.87 -7.72 15.60
CA GLY A 116 17.11 -7.50 17.02
C GLY A 116 17.68 -6.13 17.37
N VAL A 117 17.42 -5.73 18.63
CA VAL A 117 17.83 -4.43 19.18
C VAL A 117 19.33 -4.15 19.03
N PRO A 118 20.27 -5.11 19.21
CA PRO A 118 21.70 -4.84 19.06
C PRO A 118 22.13 -4.44 17.65
N LEU A 119 21.49 -4.95 16.59
CA LEU A 119 21.75 -4.51 15.22
C LEU A 119 21.19 -3.12 15.00
N LEU A 120 19.95 -2.89 15.44
CA LEU A 120 19.31 -1.59 15.36
C LEU A 120 20.15 -0.52 16.06
N ASP A 121 20.62 -0.75 17.27
CA ASP A 121 21.46 0.19 18.03
C ASP A 121 22.73 0.58 17.25
N ARG A 122 23.45 -0.39 16.69
CA ARG A 122 24.63 -0.11 15.84
C ARG A 122 24.25 0.69 14.59
N ALA A 123 23.15 0.33 13.93
CA ALA A 123 22.68 1.02 12.74
C ALA A 123 22.33 2.49 13.04
N LEU A 124 21.57 2.73 14.12
CA LEU A 124 21.19 4.07 14.54
C LEU A 124 22.40 4.91 14.99
N SER A 125 23.35 4.29 15.73
CA SER A 125 24.57 4.95 16.15
C SER A 125 25.48 5.39 14.99
N ALA A 126 25.39 4.72 13.85
CA ALA A 126 26.12 5.09 12.63
C ALA A 126 25.44 6.18 11.79
N ALA A 127 24.21 6.57 12.14
CA ALA A 127 23.48 7.61 11.42
C ALA A 127 24.04 9.02 11.73
N THR A 128 24.14 9.86 10.70
CA THR A 128 24.55 11.26 10.84
C THR A 128 23.36 12.20 11.11
N PHE A 129 22.19 11.65 11.24
CA PHE A 129 20.92 12.31 11.56
C PHE A 129 20.24 11.60 12.74
N PRO A 130 19.40 12.30 13.51
CA PRO A 130 18.73 11.71 14.65
C PRO A 130 17.60 10.76 14.25
N PHE A 131 17.50 9.64 14.97
CA PHE A 131 16.27 8.85 15.03
C PHE A 131 15.41 9.34 16.20
N VAL A 132 14.10 9.50 15.94
CA VAL A 132 13.15 10.03 16.91
C VAL A 132 12.04 9.00 17.18
N SER A 133 11.70 8.77 18.44
CA SER A 133 10.49 8.07 18.85
C SER A 133 10.08 8.51 20.25
N ALA A 134 8.84 8.99 20.36
CA ALA A 134 8.33 9.49 21.65
C ALA A 134 7.57 8.41 22.44
N ASN A 135 7.29 7.24 21.84
CA ASN A 135 6.55 6.16 22.49
C ASN A 135 7.34 4.88 22.70
N ILE A 136 8.63 4.87 22.37
CA ILE A 136 9.52 3.76 22.71
C ILE A 136 10.26 4.12 24.02
N ARG A 137 10.18 3.24 25.01
CA ARG A 137 10.87 3.34 26.29
C ARG A 137 11.93 2.26 26.35
N VAL A 138 13.18 2.63 26.15
CA VAL A 138 14.34 1.74 26.28
C VAL A 138 14.60 1.47 27.76
N LEU A 139 14.84 0.20 28.12
CA LEU A 139 15.14 -0.17 29.50
C LEU A 139 16.58 0.18 29.86
N PRO A 140 16.92 0.36 31.16
CA PRO A 140 18.22 0.90 31.57
C PRO A 140 19.43 0.06 31.17
N GLU A 141 19.24 -1.22 30.87
CA GLU A 141 20.31 -2.14 30.49
C GLU A 141 20.67 -2.08 29.00
N ASP A 142 19.86 -1.40 28.19
CA ASP A 142 20.07 -1.25 26.74
C ASP A 142 20.61 0.14 26.38
N THR A 143 21.36 0.20 25.28
CA THR A 143 22.10 1.39 24.83
C THR A 143 21.41 2.16 23.72
N LEU A 144 20.27 1.66 23.20
CA LEU A 144 19.52 2.26 22.09
C LEU A 144 19.10 3.70 22.43
N GLU A 145 19.59 4.68 21.68
CA GLU A 145 19.26 6.09 21.86
C GLU A 145 18.16 6.53 20.90
N LEU A 146 16.98 6.84 21.44
CA LEU A 146 15.86 7.43 20.71
C LEU A 146 15.40 8.70 21.40
N ARG A 147 15.43 9.81 20.68
CA ARG A 147 14.96 11.10 21.20
C ARG A 147 13.45 11.21 20.98
N PRO A 148 12.69 11.80 21.91
CA PRO A 148 11.25 11.99 21.71
C PRO A 148 10.94 12.94 20.55
N TYR A 149 11.81 13.94 20.31
CA TYR A 149 11.76 14.86 19.18
C TYR A 149 13.12 15.58 19.00
N VAL A 150 13.26 16.23 17.86
CA VAL A 150 14.36 17.14 17.57
C VAL A 150 13.81 18.45 17.01
N VAL A 151 14.60 19.53 17.12
CA VAL A 151 14.27 20.83 16.52
C VAL A 151 15.42 21.24 15.59
N LEU A 152 15.11 21.43 14.33
CA LEU A 152 16.04 21.85 13.28
C LEU A 152 15.81 23.32 12.89
N GLN A 153 16.86 23.98 12.39
CA GLN A 153 16.74 25.31 11.79
C GLN A 153 16.76 25.17 10.26
N ARG A 154 15.71 25.67 9.58
CA ARG A 154 15.63 25.73 8.11
C ARG A 154 14.97 27.05 7.69
N ASN A 155 15.64 27.80 6.81
CA ASN A 155 15.07 29.03 6.26
C ASN A 155 14.52 30.00 7.36
N GLY A 156 15.17 30.07 8.52
CA GLY A 156 14.75 30.88 9.66
C GLY A 156 13.56 30.32 10.47
N ILE A 157 13.11 29.12 10.16
CA ILE A 157 12.02 28.40 10.85
C ILE A 157 12.61 27.33 11.76
N ARG A 158 12.10 27.22 12.98
CA ARG A 158 12.37 26.12 13.90
C ARG A 158 11.39 24.98 13.59
N VAL A 159 11.91 23.92 12.96
CA VAL A 159 11.14 22.75 12.56
C VAL A 159 11.29 21.66 13.60
N GLY A 160 10.23 21.39 14.36
CA GLY A 160 10.17 20.27 15.31
C GLY A 160 9.72 18.99 14.61
N ILE A 161 10.42 17.89 14.85
CA ILE A 161 10.14 16.57 14.30
C ILE A 161 10.08 15.56 15.43
N SER A 162 8.94 14.89 15.61
CA SER A 162 8.74 13.80 16.57
C SER A 162 8.39 12.50 15.84
N GLY A 163 8.69 11.34 16.44
CA GLY A 163 8.43 10.04 15.87
C GLY A 163 7.52 9.16 16.74
N PHE A 164 6.81 8.25 16.14
CA PHE A 164 5.99 7.24 16.81
C PHE A 164 5.99 5.94 16.03
N THR A 165 5.99 4.82 16.75
CA THR A 165 6.00 3.47 16.20
C THR A 165 4.79 2.69 16.71
N THR A 166 4.20 1.83 15.88
CA THR A 166 3.07 0.98 16.25
C THR A 166 3.39 0.10 17.45
N THR A 167 2.41 -0.05 18.35
CA THR A 167 2.53 -0.98 19.49
C THR A 167 2.58 -2.44 19.07
N GLY A 168 2.27 -2.76 17.81
CA GLY A 168 2.34 -4.09 17.23
C GLY A 168 3.71 -4.74 17.34
N VAL A 169 4.80 -3.97 17.40
CA VAL A 169 6.17 -4.44 17.72
C VAL A 169 6.20 -5.35 18.94
N MET A 170 5.40 -5.07 19.98
CA MET A 170 5.35 -5.88 21.19
C MET A 170 4.74 -7.27 20.97
N VAL A 171 4.14 -7.52 19.82
CA VAL A 171 3.56 -8.81 19.41
C VAL A 171 4.43 -9.48 18.35
N TRP A 172 4.75 -8.75 17.28
CA TRP A 172 5.47 -9.30 16.12
C TRP A 172 6.92 -9.60 16.43
N ASP A 173 7.59 -8.66 17.11
CA ASP A 173 9.02 -8.73 17.46
C ASP A 173 9.26 -9.03 18.93
N ARG A 174 8.28 -9.66 19.58
CA ARG A 174 8.32 -9.94 21.02
C ARG A 174 9.65 -10.52 21.46
N ASP A 175 10.17 -11.51 20.72
CA ASP A 175 11.39 -12.22 21.09
C ASP A 175 12.64 -11.34 20.95
N GLN A 176 12.56 -10.32 20.08
CA GLN A 176 13.64 -9.36 19.84
C GLN A 176 13.66 -8.22 20.85
N VAL A 177 12.46 -7.80 21.33
CA VAL A 177 12.31 -6.57 22.12
C VAL A 177 12.00 -6.83 23.60
N HIS A 178 11.52 -8.03 23.97
CA HIS A 178 11.15 -8.36 25.35
C HIS A 178 12.33 -8.21 26.30
N GLY A 179 12.11 -7.50 27.41
CA GLY A 179 13.14 -7.21 28.41
C GLY A 179 14.17 -6.14 28.01
N ARG A 180 14.03 -5.53 26.83
CA ARG A 180 14.92 -4.48 26.30
C ARG A 180 14.22 -3.14 26.14
N LEU A 181 13.00 -3.14 25.63
CA LEU A 181 12.23 -1.93 25.45
C LEU A 181 10.73 -2.19 25.61
N ARG A 182 9.97 -1.09 25.67
CA ARG A 182 8.52 -1.10 25.68
C ARG A 182 8.00 -0.05 24.72
N VAL A 183 7.07 -0.41 23.86
CA VAL A 183 6.34 0.52 22.97
C VAL A 183 4.99 0.81 23.61
N THR A 184 4.73 2.10 23.89
CA THR A 184 3.50 2.58 24.54
C THR A 184 2.50 3.12 23.50
N PRO A 185 1.20 3.21 23.81
CA PRO A 185 0.20 3.72 22.88
C PRO A 185 0.48 5.13 22.39
N ILE A 186 0.44 5.34 21.07
CA ILE A 186 0.80 6.59 20.40
C ILE A 186 -0.02 7.79 20.91
N ALA A 187 -1.34 7.64 21.02
CA ALA A 187 -2.24 8.75 21.36
C ALA A 187 -1.97 9.34 22.75
N GLU A 188 -1.48 8.54 23.69
CA GLU A 188 -1.14 8.99 25.04
C GLU A 188 0.16 9.79 25.05
N GLU A 189 1.19 9.26 24.39
CA GLU A 189 2.54 9.88 24.35
C GLU A 189 2.58 11.12 23.45
N ALA A 190 1.80 11.14 22.38
CA ALA A 190 1.79 12.22 21.41
C ALA A 190 1.41 13.57 22.04
N ARG A 191 0.48 13.57 23.00
CA ARG A 191 0.05 14.79 23.68
C ARG A 191 1.21 15.46 24.44
N THR A 192 1.98 14.66 25.15
CA THR A 192 3.15 15.13 25.91
C THR A 192 4.26 15.61 24.97
N ALA A 193 4.66 14.76 24.02
CA ALA A 193 5.74 15.05 23.09
C ALA A 193 5.46 16.30 22.25
N LEU A 194 4.23 16.42 21.69
CA LEU A 194 3.84 17.60 20.91
C LEU A 194 3.78 18.87 21.76
N SER A 195 3.30 18.78 23.02
CA SER A 195 3.24 19.94 23.90
C SER A 195 4.64 20.46 24.26
N GLU A 196 5.61 19.58 24.49
CA GLU A 196 6.98 19.96 24.75
C GLU A 196 7.65 20.52 23.49
N MET A 197 7.55 19.82 22.36
CA MET A 197 8.13 20.22 21.09
C MET A 197 7.64 21.60 20.62
N ARG A 198 6.35 21.91 20.80
CA ARG A 198 5.76 23.19 20.41
C ARG A 198 6.27 24.41 21.19
N LYS A 199 6.93 24.21 22.34
CA LYS A 199 7.59 25.32 23.06
C LYS A 199 8.75 25.89 22.26
N ASP A 200 9.44 25.05 21.51
CA ASP A 200 10.67 25.38 20.79
C ASP A 200 10.52 25.37 19.27
N ALA A 201 9.39 24.90 18.73
CA ALA A 201 9.15 24.75 17.29
C ALA A 201 8.08 25.72 16.76
N ASP A 202 8.35 26.30 15.59
CA ASP A 202 7.41 27.10 14.80
C ASP A 202 6.55 26.23 13.88
N LEU A 203 7.09 25.10 13.43
CA LEU A 203 6.46 24.07 12.60
C LEU A 203 6.62 22.72 13.29
N ALA A 204 5.55 21.92 13.38
CA ALA A 204 5.58 20.59 13.97
C ALA A 204 5.24 19.51 12.96
N ILE A 205 6.18 18.59 12.74
CA ILE A 205 6.06 17.41 11.88
C ILE A 205 6.08 16.17 12.76
N VAL A 206 5.22 15.21 12.46
CA VAL A 206 5.21 13.89 13.08
C VAL A 206 5.51 12.83 12.04
N LEU A 207 6.42 11.91 12.36
CA LEU A 207 6.71 10.69 11.63
C LEU A 207 5.97 9.55 12.35
N ALA A 208 4.94 8.99 11.73
CA ALA A 208 4.07 8.03 12.39
C ALA A 208 4.12 6.68 11.65
N HIS A 209 4.90 5.74 12.18
CA HIS A 209 4.94 4.38 11.65
C HIS A 209 3.75 3.57 12.20
N THR A 210 2.58 3.85 11.66
CA THR A 210 1.27 3.25 11.97
C THR A 210 0.30 3.61 10.85
N GLY A 211 -0.69 2.76 10.53
CA GLY A 211 -1.70 3.09 9.53
C GLY A 211 -2.58 4.29 9.94
N LEU A 212 -3.20 4.94 8.96
CA LEU A 212 -4.00 6.15 9.20
C LEU A 212 -5.14 5.90 10.17
N GLU A 213 -6.04 4.99 9.82
CA GLU A 213 -7.26 4.62 10.58
C GLU A 213 -7.82 3.30 10.05
N GLY A 214 -8.79 2.73 10.76
CA GLY A 214 -9.48 1.50 10.40
C GLY A 214 -9.05 0.29 11.24
N PRO A 215 -9.87 -0.77 11.24
CA PRO A 215 -9.59 -1.96 12.03
C PRO A 215 -8.41 -2.76 11.47
N SER A 216 -7.68 -3.37 12.37
CA SER A 216 -6.63 -4.34 12.06
C SER A 216 -6.91 -5.68 12.73
N SER A 217 -6.40 -6.77 12.15
CA SER A 217 -6.42 -8.10 12.78
C SER A 217 -5.68 -8.14 14.11
N TYR A 218 -4.82 -7.18 14.38
CA TYR A 218 -4.00 -7.08 15.59
C TYR A 218 -4.66 -6.26 16.72
N ASP A 219 -5.72 -5.50 16.48
CA ASP A 219 -6.37 -4.65 17.47
C ASP A 219 -6.83 -5.38 18.73
N THR A 220 -7.01 -6.69 18.63
CA THR A 220 -7.45 -7.55 19.72
C THR A 220 -6.29 -8.31 20.42
N THR A 221 -5.04 -8.01 20.09
CA THR A 221 -3.86 -8.68 20.68
C THR A 221 -3.49 -8.18 22.08
N GLY A 222 -4.18 -7.16 22.59
CA GLY A 222 -3.95 -6.60 23.93
C GLY A 222 -2.93 -5.48 23.99
N VAL A 223 -2.30 -5.09 22.86
CA VAL A 223 -1.33 -3.98 22.79
C VAL A 223 -1.94 -2.67 22.30
N GLY A 224 -3.22 -2.66 22.00
CA GLY A 224 -3.96 -1.48 21.51
C GLY A 224 -4.25 -1.54 20.01
N ALA A 225 -4.90 -0.50 19.51
CA ALA A 225 -5.22 -0.40 18.09
C ALA A 225 -3.96 -0.09 17.26
N GLU A 226 -3.86 -0.74 16.10
CA GLU A 226 -2.69 -0.62 15.20
C GLU A 226 -2.75 0.67 14.38
N ASN A 227 -3.89 0.95 13.73
CA ASN A 227 -4.05 2.07 12.79
C ASN A 227 -4.58 3.29 13.51
N VAL A 228 -3.71 4.18 13.98
CA VAL A 228 -4.11 5.27 14.90
C VAL A 228 -3.55 6.65 14.52
N ALA A 229 -2.89 6.81 13.35
CA ALA A 229 -2.28 8.08 12.99
C ALA A 229 -3.30 9.24 12.95
N ALA A 230 -4.54 8.99 12.51
CA ALA A 230 -5.60 10.00 12.48
C ALA A 230 -5.89 10.61 13.86
N ARG A 231 -5.66 9.89 14.96
CA ARG A 231 -5.81 10.40 16.32
C ARG A 231 -4.84 11.52 16.69
N LEU A 232 -3.73 11.66 15.94
CA LEU A 232 -2.80 12.78 16.10
C LEU A 232 -3.43 14.14 15.73
N ALA A 233 -4.53 14.13 14.98
CA ALA A 233 -5.32 15.33 14.69
C ALA A 233 -6.34 15.66 15.78
N GLU A 234 -6.51 14.79 16.78
CA GLU A 234 -7.40 14.99 17.91
C GLU A 234 -6.70 15.77 19.05
N GLY A 235 -7.45 16.46 19.86
CA GLY A 235 -6.91 17.14 21.03
C GLY A 235 -6.46 18.61 20.78
N PRO A 236 -5.96 19.27 21.83
CA PRO A 236 -5.67 20.72 21.82
C PRO A 236 -4.33 21.08 21.16
N VAL A 237 -3.35 20.18 21.16
CA VAL A 237 -2.04 20.37 20.51
C VAL A 237 -1.91 19.38 19.37
N ARG A 238 -1.75 19.91 18.15
CA ARG A 238 -1.74 19.13 16.92
C ARG A 238 -0.46 19.40 16.13
N PRO A 239 0.04 18.42 15.34
CA PRO A 239 1.07 18.68 14.35
C PRO A 239 0.49 19.48 13.17
N ASP A 240 1.36 20.04 12.33
CA ASP A 240 0.98 20.68 11.08
C ASP A 240 0.99 19.66 9.93
N LEU A 241 1.85 18.64 10.04
CA LEU A 241 2.03 17.56 9.06
C LEU A 241 2.30 16.25 9.79
N VAL A 242 1.70 15.18 9.30
CA VAL A 242 2.04 13.80 9.68
C VAL A 242 2.50 13.03 8.43
N VAL A 243 3.69 12.47 8.50
CA VAL A 243 4.18 11.48 7.52
C VAL A 243 3.89 10.11 8.09
N VAL A 244 3.08 9.34 7.36
CA VAL A 244 2.60 8.02 7.76
C VAL A 244 3.43 6.94 7.09
N GLY A 245 3.60 5.80 7.74
CA GLY A 245 4.22 4.57 7.21
C GLY A 245 3.37 3.34 7.44
N HIS A 246 4.01 2.14 7.43
CA HIS A 246 3.45 0.86 7.86
C HIS A 246 2.39 0.23 6.94
N SER A 247 1.39 0.98 6.50
CA SER A 247 0.27 0.43 5.73
C SER A 247 0.59 0.15 4.26
N HIS A 248 1.73 0.60 3.74
CA HIS A 248 2.13 0.53 2.33
C HIS A 248 1.13 1.16 1.35
N ARG A 249 0.19 1.97 1.83
CA ARG A 249 -0.84 2.63 1.00
C ARG A 249 -0.41 4.05 0.69
N GLU A 250 -0.18 4.34 -0.58
CA GLU A 250 0.14 5.71 -0.96
C GLU A 250 -1.00 6.66 -0.62
N MET A 251 -0.66 7.73 0.09
CA MET A 251 -1.59 8.81 0.43
C MET A 251 -0.90 10.14 0.10
N VAL A 252 -1.40 10.81 -0.94
CA VAL A 252 -0.79 12.06 -1.40
C VAL A 252 -1.12 13.20 -0.46
N ASP A 253 -2.37 13.30 -0.03
CA ASP A 253 -2.85 14.29 0.94
C ASP A 253 -4.20 13.84 1.53
N SER A 254 -4.26 13.67 2.83
CA SER A 254 -5.50 13.45 3.55
C SER A 254 -5.57 14.42 4.71
N VAL A 255 -6.69 15.14 4.87
CA VAL A 255 -6.82 16.16 5.90
C VAL A 255 -7.81 15.70 6.97
N ARG A 256 -7.37 15.70 8.23
CA ARG A 256 -8.20 15.40 9.40
C ARG A 256 -8.01 16.49 10.44
N GLY A 257 -9.08 17.13 10.88
CA GLY A 257 -9.00 18.17 11.91
C GLY A 257 -8.06 19.34 11.56
N GLY A 258 -7.81 19.61 10.28
CA GLY A 258 -6.88 20.63 9.81
C GLY A 258 -5.40 20.18 9.77
N VAL A 259 -5.12 18.92 10.07
CA VAL A 259 -3.79 18.30 9.96
C VAL A 259 -3.69 17.55 8.63
N HIS A 260 -2.56 17.73 7.93
CA HIS A 260 -2.27 17.02 6.69
C HIS A 260 -1.53 15.70 6.96
N PHE A 261 -1.97 14.64 6.30
CA PHE A 261 -1.38 13.30 6.37
C PHE A 261 -0.91 12.90 4.97
N VAL A 262 0.32 12.46 4.88
CA VAL A 262 0.92 11.97 3.63
C VAL A 262 1.60 10.63 3.87
N GLN A 263 1.57 9.74 2.89
CA GLN A 263 2.33 8.49 2.89
C GLN A 263 2.88 8.24 1.49
N PRO A 264 4.19 8.18 1.29
CA PRO A 264 4.78 7.76 0.02
C PRO A 264 4.56 6.27 -0.23
N LYS A 265 4.76 5.80 -1.47
CA LYS A 265 4.81 4.38 -1.79
C LYS A 265 6.04 3.73 -1.15
N PRO A 266 5.92 2.46 -0.71
CA PRO A 266 7.03 1.72 -0.11
C PRO A 266 8.16 1.47 -1.14
N PHE A 267 9.28 0.94 -0.67
CA PHE A 267 10.45 0.58 -1.49
C PHE A 267 11.02 1.76 -2.29
N GLY A 268 10.83 2.99 -1.82
CA GLY A 268 11.27 4.18 -2.54
C GLY A 268 10.68 4.32 -3.93
N GLN A 269 9.43 3.91 -4.14
CA GLN A 269 8.73 4.06 -5.43
C GLN A 269 8.17 5.46 -5.65
N SER A 270 7.93 6.20 -4.56
CA SER A 270 7.59 7.63 -4.62
C SER A 270 8.18 8.39 -3.41
N LEU A 271 8.25 9.71 -3.55
CA LEU A 271 8.46 10.65 -2.45
C LEU A 271 7.16 11.39 -2.16
N ALA A 272 6.84 11.60 -0.90
CA ALA A 272 5.90 12.64 -0.53
C ALA A 272 6.65 13.98 -0.49
N VAL A 273 6.08 15.02 -1.11
CA VAL A 273 6.67 16.37 -1.16
C VAL A 273 5.63 17.36 -0.69
N VAL A 274 5.90 18.03 0.44
CA VAL A 274 4.93 18.92 1.07
C VAL A 274 5.52 20.33 1.17
N HIS A 275 4.89 21.28 0.48
CA HIS A 275 5.22 22.69 0.55
C HIS A 275 4.42 23.36 1.67
N ILE A 276 5.10 23.90 2.66
CA ILE A 276 4.50 24.59 3.82
C ILE A 276 4.92 26.05 3.77
N LEU A 277 3.93 26.93 3.69
CA LEU A 277 4.13 28.38 3.75
C LEU A 277 3.81 28.87 5.16
N LEU A 278 4.74 29.61 5.73
CA LEU A 278 4.56 30.26 7.02
C LEU A 278 4.58 31.78 6.84
N THR A 279 3.76 32.48 7.61
CA THR A 279 3.77 33.95 7.72
C THR A 279 4.07 34.37 9.14
N ARG A 280 4.84 35.43 9.28
CA ARG A 280 5.17 36.02 10.59
C ARG A 280 4.07 36.98 11.00
N ARG A 281 3.41 36.71 12.13
CA ARG A 281 2.37 37.58 12.72
C ARG A 281 2.70 37.83 14.18
N SER A 282 2.74 39.12 14.56
CA SER A 282 3.04 39.52 15.95
C SER A 282 4.30 38.86 16.52
N GLY A 283 5.37 38.72 15.69
CA GLY A 283 6.64 38.13 16.09
C GLY A 283 6.73 36.61 16.05
N SER A 284 5.61 35.88 15.83
CA SER A 284 5.56 34.41 15.78
C SER A 284 5.22 33.91 14.39
N TRP A 285 5.85 32.81 13.97
CA TRP A 285 5.54 32.13 12.72
C TRP A 285 4.24 31.32 12.85
N ARG A 286 3.45 31.34 11.78
CA ARG A 286 2.21 30.55 11.68
C ARG A 286 2.12 29.92 10.30
N VAL A 287 1.78 28.63 10.25
CA VAL A 287 1.47 27.94 9.00
C VAL A 287 0.21 28.56 8.40
N THR A 288 0.31 28.98 7.14
CA THR A 288 -0.78 29.62 6.39
C THR A 288 -1.22 28.82 5.19
N SER A 289 -0.39 27.93 4.68
CA SER A 289 -0.74 27.00 3.60
C SER A 289 0.10 25.74 3.68
N VAL A 290 -0.53 24.60 3.46
CA VAL A 290 0.13 23.31 3.27
C VAL A 290 -0.35 22.77 1.92
N ARG A 291 0.57 22.34 1.06
CA ARG A 291 0.30 21.72 -0.23
C ARG A 291 1.14 20.47 -0.34
N ALA A 292 0.49 19.33 -0.32
CA ALA A 292 1.14 18.04 -0.49
C ALA A 292 1.06 17.56 -1.95
N GLY A 293 2.08 16.83 -2.36
CA GLY A 293 2.21 16.22 -3.66
C GLY A 293 3.12 15.00 -3.58
N ARG A 294 3.34 14.36 -4.71
CA ARG A 294 4.24 13.21 -4.81
C ARG A 294 5.19 13.34 -5.99
N VAL A 295 6.33 12.67 -5.91
CA VAL A 295 7.25 12.43 -7.03
C VAL A 295 7.36 10.93 -7.22
N LEU A 296 6.92 10.41 -8.36
CA LEU A 296 7.15 9.02 -8.74
C LEU A 296 8.60 8.84 -9.14
N LEU A 297 9.23 7.76 -8.67
CA LEU A 297 10.65 7.49 -8.88
C LEU A 297 10.93 6.48 -9.99
N ASP A 298 9.89 5.87 -10.54
CA ASP A 298 10.03 5.04 -11.74
C ASP A 298 10.52 5.89 -12.92
N GLY A 299 11.61 5.44 -13.56
CA GLY A 299 12.27 6.19 -14.62
C GLY A 299 13.25 7.28 -14.17
N VAL A 300 13.30 7.64 -12.88
CA VAL A 300 14.32 8.55 -12.34
C VAL A 300 15.66 7.83 -12.32
N ALA A 301 16.69 8.44 -12.91
CA ALA A 301 18.04 7.88 -12.89
C ALA A 301 18.57 7.80 -11.46
N PRO A 302 19.14 6.68 -11.02
CA PRO A 302 19.68 6.57 -9.68
C PRO A 302 20.92 7.47 -9.49
N SER A 303 21.13 7.95 -8.28
CA SER A 303 22.28 8.81 -7.92
C SER A 303 23.59 8.03 -8.03
N ARG A 304 24.47 8.49 -8.89
CA ARG A 304 25.82 7.89 -9.04
C ARG A 304 26.59 7.83 -7.74
N ARG A 305 26.44 8.84 -6.88
CA ARG A 305 27.08 8.88 -5.57
C ARG A 305 26.65 7.71 -4.69
N VAL A 306 25.33 7.45 -4.63
CA VAL A 306 24.79 6.34 -3.83
C VAL A 306 25.13 4.99 -4.46
N GLU A 307 24.98 4.86 -5.79
CA GLU A 307 25.33 3.61 -6.50
C GLU A 307 26.80 3.24 -6.33
N GLN A 308 27.72 4.19 -6.52
CA GLN A 308 29.15 3.95 -6.35
C GLN A 308 29.48 3.54 -4.90
N ARG A 309 28.85 4.16 -3.91
CA ARG A 309 29.01 3.81 -2.50
C ARG A 309 28.57 2.40 -2.18
N LEU A 310 27.52 1.91 -2.85
CA LEU A 310 26.93 0.61 -2.62
C LEU A 310 27.33 -0.47 -3.64
N ALA A 311 28.13 -0.15 -4.67
CA ALA A 311 28.41 -1.05 -5.78
C ALA A 311 29.02 -2.40 -5.34
N GLU A 312 30.03 -2.37 -4.47
CA GLU A 312 30.64 -3.59 -3.92
C GLU A 312 29.63 -4.39 -3.10
N LYS A 313 28.86 -3.70 -2.27
CA LYS A 313 27.82 -4.30 -1.43
C LYS A 313 26.72 -4.95 -2.27
N GLN A 314 26.29 -4.29 -3.35
CA GLN A 314 25.34 -4.85 -4.32
C GLN A 314 25.91 -6.10 -5.00
N ALA A 315 27.18 -6.07 -5.39
CA ALA A 315 27.82 -7.22 -6.02
C ALA A 315 27.90 -8.44 -5.07
N MET A 316 28.17 -8.23 -3.79
CA MET A 316 28.16 -9.29 -2.79
C MET A 316 26.78 -9.93 -2.64
N VAL A 317 25.74 -9.13 -2.52
CA VAL A 317 24.34 -9.63 -2.45
C VAL A 317 23.95 -10.36 -3.75
N SER A 318 24.32 -9.82 -4.90
CA SER A 318 24.07 -10.48 -6.20
C SER A 318 24.78 -11.83 -6.30
N GLY A 319 26.03 -11.91 -5.83
CA GLY A 319 26.78 -13.15 -5.77
C GLY A 319 26.13 -14.18 -4.83
N TRP A 320 25.69 -13.74 -3.66
CA TRP A 320 24.96 -14.58 -2.72
C TRP A 320 23.64 -15.10 -3.31
N MET A 321 22.83 -14.23 -3.90
CA MET A 321 21.56 -14.58 -4.54
C MET A 321 21.73 -15.55 -5.70
N SER A 322 22.84 -15.45 -6.44
CA SER A 322 23.15 -16.31 -7.58
C SER A 322 23.81 -17.64 -7.16
N GLN A 323 24.09 -17.84 -5.86
CA GLN A 323 24.70 -19.07 -5.38
C GLN A 323 23.81 -20.27 -5.70
N VAL A 324 24.30 -21.20 -6.50
CA VAL A 324 23.62 -22.48 -6.78
C VAL A 324 23.65 -23.35 -5.52
N ILE A 325 22.50 -23.85 -5.11
CA ILE A 325 22.33 -24.66 -3.90
C ILE A 325 21.81 -26.07 -4.18
N GLY A 326 21.37 -26.34 -5.40
CA GLY A 326 20.88 -27.65 -5.85
C GLY A 326 20.33 -27.58 -7.28
N GLU A 327 19.60 -28.61 -7.66
CA GLU A 327 18.98 -28.74 -8.97
C GLU A 327 17.53 -29.21 -8.86
N ALA A 328 16.66 -28.84 -9.82
CA ALA A 328 15.35 -29.43 -10.02
C ALA A 328 15.35 -30.31 -11.26
N SER A 329 14.90 -31.57 -11.14
CA SER A 329 14.80 -32.50 -12.26
C SER A 329 13.58 -32.22 -13.16
N GLY A 330 12.70 -31.28 -12.78
CA GLY A 330 11.52 -30.86 -13.52
C GLY A 330 10.89 -29.62 -12.93
N PHE A 331 9.83 -29.14 -13.57
CA PHE A 331 9.15 -27.91 -13.16
C PHE A 331 8.40 -28.07 -11.81
N MET A 332 8.64 -27.12 -10.90
CA MET A 332 7.90 -26.96 -9.64
C MET A 332 7.41 -25.52 -9.55
N ARG A 333 6.18 -25.25 -9.95
CA ARG A 333 5.63 -23.91 -10.13
C ARG A 333 4.55 -23.59 -9.07
N ALA A 334 4.49 -22.30 -8.68
CA ALA A 334 3.45 -21.77 -7.80
C ALA A 334 2.16 -21.38 -8.54
N ALA A 335 2.18 -21.28 -9.87
CA ALA A 335 1.15 -20.64 -10.68
C ALA A 335 -0.29 -21.09 -10.36
N THR A 336 -0.51 -22.37 -10.17
CA THR A 336 -1.84 -22.94 -9.85
C THR A 336 -1.98 -23.37 -8.39
N GLY A 337 -0.99 -23.10 -7.55
CA GLY A 337 -0.97 -23.59 -6.17
C GLY A 337 -2.08 -23.04 -5.26
N ARG A 338 -2.77 -21.97 -5.70
CA ARG A 338 -4.00 -21.50 -5.01
C ARG A 338 -5.27 -22.22 -5.47
N VAL A 339 -5.19 -23.09 -6.47
CA VAL A 339 -6.31 -23.79 -7.09
C VAL A 339 -6.19 -25.31 -6.94
N GLU A 340 -4.96 -25.78 -6.93
CA GLU A 340 -4.65 -27.21 -6.87
C GLU A 340 -3.37 -27.45 -6.06
N ASP A 341 -3.25 -28.65 -5.54
CA ASP A 341 -2.07 -29.08 -4.81
C ASP A 341 -0.88 -29.28 -5.77
N THR A 342 0.20 -28.52 -5.59
CA THR A 342 1.38 -28.52 -6.46
C THR A 342 2.61 -29.11 -5.78
N PRO A 343 3.56 -29.70 -6.54
CA PRO A 343 4.82 -30.18 -5.97
C PRO A 343 5.59 -29.12 -5.17
N LEU A 344 5.55 -27.84 -5.60
CA LEU A 344 6.21 -26.76 -4.89
C LEU A 344 5.63 -26.54 -3.49
N ILE A 345 4.31 -26.46 -3.38
CA ILE A 345 3.63 -26.22 -2.10
C ILE A 345 3.83 -27.41 -1.17
N ARG A 346 3.79 -28.64 -1.71
CA ARG A 346 4.09 -29.84 -0.94
C ARG A 346 5.53 -29.87 -0.44
N PHE A 347 6.49 -29.41 -1.24
CA PHE A 347 7.87 -29.27 -0.82
C PHE A 347 7.97 -28.30 0.38
N ILE A 348 7.37 -27.11 0.30
CA ILE A 348 7.41 -26.11 1.38
C ILE A 348 6.79 -26.69 2.65
N THR A 349 5.53 -27.15 2.56
CA THR A 349 4.80 -27.69 3.73
C THR A 349 5.46 -28.94 4.34
N GLU A 350 6.12 -29.78 3.52
CA GLU A 350 6.88 -30.92 4.03
C GLU A 350 8.11 -30.46 4.82
N VAL A 351 8.84 -29.45 4.34
CA VAL A 351 9.99 -28.89 5.05
C VAL A 351 9.55 -28.30 6.40
N GLU A 352 8.53 -27.47 6.41
CA GLU A 352 7.98 -26.86 7.63
C GLU A 352 7.49 -27.94 8.62
N ARG A 353 6.68 -28.89 8.15
CA ARG A 353 6.14 -29.96 8.97
C ARG A 353 7.24 -30.84 9.59
N ARG A 354 8.28 -31.17 8.82
CA ARG A 354 9.40 -31.99 9.29
C ARG A 354 10.27 -31.24 10.26
N ALA A 355 10.60 -29.98 10.00
CA ALA A 355 11.43 -29.18 10.89
C ALA A 355 10.78 -28.99 12.26
N ALA A 356 9.49 -28.74 12.32
CA ALA A 356 8.74 -28.56 13.55
C ALA A 356 8.29 -29.89 14.18
N GLY A 357 8.45 -31.06 13.53
CA GLY A 357 7.86 -32.32 13.96
C GLY A 357 6.34 -32.30 14.09
N ALA A 358 5.67 -31.50 13.24
CA ALA A 358 4.25 -31.24 13.34
C ALA A 358 3.41 -32.24 12.49
N ASP A 359 2.12 -32.37 12.84
CA ASP A 359 1.17 -33.16 12.08
C ASP A 359 0.83 -32.52 10.74
N LEU A 360 0.70 -31.19 10.73
CA LEU A 360 0.26 -30.34 9.64
C LEU A 360 1.24 -29.19 9.43
N ALA A 361 1.26 -28.61 8.22
CA ALA A 361 1.91 -27.34 7.97
C ALA A 361 1.06 -26.47 7.07
N SER A 362 1.17 -25.16 7.23
CA SER A 362 0.42 -24.15 6.50
C SER A 362 1.36 -23.13 5.89
N THR A 363 1.26 -22.91 4.59
CA THR A 363 2.07 -21.91 3.87
C THR A 363 1.25 -21.09 2.88
N PRO A 364 1.50 -19.78 2.77
CA PRO A 364 0.92 -18.96 1.70
C PRO A 364 1.70 -19.09 0.40
N ILE A 365 1.08 -18.65 -0.71
CA ILE A 365 1.75 -18.46 -1.98
C ILE A 365 1.95 -16.96 -2.18
N TYR A 366 3.17 -16.47 -2.00
CA TYR A 366 3.51 -15.05 -2.11
C TYR A 366 3.48 -14.55 -3.55
N ASP A 367 4.18 -15.22 -4.47
CA ASP A 367 4.18 -14.90 -5.90
C ASP A 367 3.80 -16.13 -6.74
N ILE A 368 2.69 -16.04 -7.47
CA ILE A 368 2.24 -17.11 -8.38
C ILE A 368 3.19 -17.36 -9.56
N ARG A 369 4.12 -16.43 -9.84
CA ARG A 369 5.12 -16.57 -10.89
C ARG A 369 6.39 -17.25 -10.40
N ALA A 370 6.52 -17.45 -9.10
CA ALA A 370 7.67 -18.11 -8.50
C ALA A 370 7.66 -19.63 -8.74
N GLY A 371 8.82 -20.25 -8.59
CA GLY A 371 9.00 -21.69 -8.71
C GLY A 371 10.35 -22.04 -9.28
N PHE A 372 10.58 -23.33 -9.50
CA PHE A 372 11.80 -23.85 -10.10
C PHE A 372 11.52 -24.29 -11.54
N ASP A 373 12.47 -23.97 -12.42
CA ASP A 373 12.61 -24.58 -13.73
C ASP A 373 13.48 -25.84 -13.62
N THR A 374 13.52 -26.65 -14.67
CA THR A 374 14.49 -27.75 -14.75
C THR A 374 15.91 -27.20 -14.81
N GLY A 375 16.79 -27.65 -13.94
CA GLY A 375 18.19 -27.20 -13.85
C GLY A 375 18.55 -26.65 -12.47
N GLU A 376 19.53 -25.75 -12.44
CA GLU A 376 20.08 -25.19 -11.20
C GLU A 376 19.05 -24.43 -10.38
N ILE A 377 19.12 -24.60 -9.06
CA ILE A 377 18.35 -23.82 -8.08
C ILE A 377 19.30 -22.90 -7.34
N SER A 378 19.02 -21.60 -7.40
CA SER A 378 19.78 -20.57 -6.68
C SER A 378 19.09 -20.15 -5.35
N VAL A 379 19.87 -19.48 -4.50
CA VAL A 379 19.32 -18.80 -3.31
C VAL A 379 18.21 -17.82 -3.70
N GLY A 380 18.40 -17.10 -4.83
CA GLY A 380 17.45 -16.12 -5.33
C GLY A 380 16.07 -16.70 -5.69
N GLU A 381 16.03 -17.94 -6.19
CA GLU A 381 14.76 -18.61 -6.47
C GLU A 381 14.01 -18.95 -5.19
N ILE A 382 14.71 -19.34 -4.13
CA ILE A 382 14.07 -19.55 -2.81
C ILE A 382 13.51 -18.23 -2.27
N TYR A 383 14.24 -17.09 -2.44
CA TYR A 383 13.74 -15.78 -2.07
C TYR A 383 12.46 -15.37 -2.83
N ARG A 384 12.34 -15.71 -4.11
CA ARG A 384 11.11 -15.47 -4.89
C ARG A 384 9.93 -16.31 -4.42
N ILE A 385 10.20 -17.53 -3.99
CA ILE A 385 9.19 -18.46 -3.47
C ILE A 385 8.73 -18.02 -2.07
N TYR A 386 9.68 -17.64 -1.21
CA TYR A 386 9.43 -17.29 0.19
C TYR A 386 10.16 -15.99 0.56
N PRO A 387 9.63 -14.81 0.20
CA PRO A 387 10.28 -13.51 0.42
C PRO A 387 10.24 -13.03 1.87
N SER A 388 9.33 -13.56 2.69
CA SER A 388 9.11 -13.15 4.07
C SER A 388 10.21 -13.63 5.03
N GLU A 389 10.54 -12.83 6.04
CA GLU A 389 11.47 -13.17 7.14
C GLU A 389 10.83 -14.04 8.24
N ASN A 390 9.66 -14.60 8.00
CA ASN A 390 8.95 -15.47 8.95
C ASN A 390 9.85 -16.55 9.55
N THR A 391 9.84 -16.68 10.88
CA THR A 391 10.36 -17.84 11.58
C THR A 391 9.32 -18.95 11.63
N LEU A 392 9.77 -20.19 11.73
CA LEU A 392 8.90 -21.35 11.86
C LEU A 392 8.39 -21.49 13.28
N ARG A 393 7.06 -21.52 13.44
CA ARG A 393 6.39 -21.88 14.69
C ARG A 393 5.49 -23.10 14.49
N ALA A 394 5.18 -23.83 15.55
CA ALA A 394 4.07 -24.76 15.54
C ALA A 394 3.16 -24.49 16.73
N VAL A 395 1.85 -24.58 16.47
CA VAL A 395 0.82 -24.41 17.48
C VAL A 395 -0.01 -25.67 17.65
N ARG A 396 -0.66 -25.80 18.79
CA ARG A 396 -1.68 -26.83 19.01
C ARG A 396 -3.04 -26.26 18.60
N ILE A 397 -3.71 -26.92 17.65
CA ILE A 397 -5.01 -26.51 17.12
C ILE A 397 -6.02 -27.63 17.28
N SER A 398 -7.26 -27.29 17.64
CA SER A 398 -8.36 -28.29 17.67
C SER A 398 -8.87 -28.58 16.24
N GLY A 399 -9.61 -29.69 16.07
CA GLY A 399 -10.24 -29.99 14.80
C GLY A 399 -11.25 -28.91 14.35
N GLU A 400 -11.96 -28.30 15.31
CA GLU A 400 -12.82 -27.13 15.04
C GLU A 400 -11.99 -25.92 14.59
N GLY A 401 -10.84 -25.65 15.27
CA GLY A 401 -9.92 -24.59 14.90
C GLY A 401 -9.32 -24.80 13.52
N LEU A 402 -8.93 -26.04 13.17
CA LEU A 402 -8.42 -26.38 11.84
C LEU A 402 -9.47 -26.15 10.75
N ARG A 403 -10.72 -26.53 10.99
CA ARG A 403 -11.82 -26.25 10.06
C ARG A 403 -12.04 -24.75 9.90
N SER A 404 -12.06 -24.00 10.99
CA SER A 404 -12.21 -22.54 10.99
C SER A 404 -11.06 -21.85 10.24
N TYR A 405 -9.84 -22.36 10.36
CA TYR A 405 -8.67 -21.91 9.63
C TYR A 405 -8.88 -22.06 8.11
N LEU A 406 -9.25 -23.26 7.66
CA LEU A 406 -9.51 -23.53 6.24
C LEU A 406 -10.70 -22.73 5.70
N GLU A 407 -11.73 -22.52 6.50
CA GLU A 407 -12.86 -21.65 6.13
C GLU A 407 -12.42 -20.18 5.95
N GLN A 408 -11.49 -19.70 6.79
CA GLN A 408 -10.89 -18.37 6.62
C GLN A 408 -10.08 -18.30 5.31
N CYS A 409 -9.26 -19.31 5.02
CA CYS A 409 -8.55 -19.41 3.73
C CYS A 409 -9.54 -19.37 2.56
N ALA A 410 -10.62 -20.14 2.63
CA ALA A 410 -11.61 -20.25 1.56
C ALA A 410 -12.36 -18.95 1.26
N ARG A 411 -12.28 -17.91 2.14
CA ARG A 411 -12.81 -16.56 1.85
C ARG A 411 -12.06 -15.84 0.74
N TYR A 412 -10.90 -16.31 0.36
CA TYR A 412 -10.14 -15.81 -0.79
C TYR A 412 -10.96 -15.91 -2.09
N TRP A 413 -11.85 -16.89 -2.17
CA TRP A 413 -12.71 -17.08 -3.32
C TRP A 413 -14.02 -16.33 -3.18
N TYR A 414 -14.39 -15.58 -4.21
CA TYR A 414 -15.71 -15.00 -4.38
C TYR A 414 -16.42 -15.70 -5.53
N VAL A 415 -17.66 -16.09 -5.29
CA VAL A 415 -18.51 -16.69 -6.32
C VAL A 415 -19.78 -15.84 -6.42
N ASP A 416 -20.04 -15.32 -7.61
CA ASP A 416 -21.23 -14.49 -7.84
C ASP A 416 -22.52 -15.32 -7.93
N SER A 417 -23.65 -14.65 -8.04
CA SER A 417 -24.97 -15.28 -8.15
C SER A 417 -25.16 -16.12 -9.43
N ALA A 418 -24.30 -15.95 -10.44
CA ALA A 418 -24.26 -16.71 -11.66
C ALA A 418 -23.29 -17.91 -11.61
N GLY A 419 -22.58 -18.09 -10.50
CA GLY A 419 -21.59 -19.14 -10.32
C GLY A 419 -20.21 -18.82 -10.94
N ALA A 420 -19.96 -17.58 -11.35
CA ALA A 420 -18.63 -17.17 -11.81
C ALA A 420 -17.67 -16.97 -10.62
N VAL A 421 -16.44 -17.48 -10.77
CA VAL A 421 -15.44 -17.50 -9.71
C VAL A 421 -14.44 -16.36 -9.90
N PHE A 422 -14.16 -15.66 -8.82
CA PHE A 422 -13.20 -14.55 -8.74
C PHE A 422 -12.36 -14.67 -7.47
N THR A 423 -11.28 -13.90 -7.40
CA THR A 423 -10.55 -13.68 -6.13
C THR A 423 -11.24 -12.57 -5.33
N ASN A 424 -11.28 -12.72 -4.01
CA ASN A 424 -11.82 -11.70 -3.13
C ASN A 424 -10.77 -10.60 -2.92
N ALA A 425 -11.06 -9.37 -3.34
CA ALA A 425 -10.15 -8.23 -3.23
C ALA A 425 -9.75 -7.88 -1.79
N TYR A 426 -10.58 -8.26 -0.80
CA TYR A 426 -10.32 -8.03 0.62
C TYR A 426 -9.45 -9.11 1.29
N VAL A 427 -9.12 -10.16 0.55
CA VAL A 427 -8.22 -11.23 1.02
C VAL A 427 -7.04 -11.28 0.06
N PRO A 428 -5.94 -10.58 0.37
CA PRO A 428 -4.72 -10.63 -0.44
C PRO A 428 -4.26 -12.07 -0.65
N GLY A 429 -3.64 -12.35 -1.80
CA GLY A 429 -3.15 -13.70 -2.10
C GLY A 429 -2.24 -14.30 -1.03
N PRO A 430 -1.32 -13.54 -0.42
CA PRO A 430 -0.51 -14.00 0.72
C PRO A 430 -1.31 -14.35 1.99
N ASN A 431 -2.59 -13.99 2.05
CA ASN A 431 -3.48 -14.39 3.14
C ASN A 431 -4.32 -15.62 2.82
N TYR A 432 -4.06 -16.29 1.70
CA TYR A 432 -4.63 -17.58 1.34
C TYR A 432 -3.59 -18.68 1.53
N ASP A 433 -3.72 -19.42 2.62
CA ASP A 433 -2.81 -20.51 2.96
C ASP A 433 -3.32 -21.85 2.42
N VAL A 434 -2.37 -22.73 2.10
CA VAL A 434 -2.60 -24.13 1.78
C VAL A 434 -2.04 -24.99 2.91
N ILE A 435 -2.81 -26.00 3.32
CA ILE A 435 -2.40 -26.92 4.41
C ILE A 435 -1.90 -28.24 3.83
N GLY A 436 -0.65 -28.59 4.18
CA GLY A 436 -0.07 -29.90 3.97
C GLY A 436 -0.28 -30.83 5.18
N GLY A 437 -0.46 -32.12 4.92
CA GLY A 437 -0.71 -33.15 5.94
C GLY A 437 -2.18 -33.42 6.25
N ALA A 438 -3.11 -32.66 5.65
CA ALA A 438 -4.55 -32.90 5.67
C ALA A 438 -5.08 -33.15 4.27
N GLU A 439 -6.16 -33.91 4.15
CA GLU A 439 -6.96 -34.04 2.93
C GLU A 439 -8.25 -33.26 3.12
N TYR A 440 -8.59 -32.38 2.15
CA TYR A 440 -9.81 -31.57 2.25
C TYR A 440 -10.35 -31.11 0.90
N THR A 441 -11.64 -30.81 0.90
CA THR A 441 -12.36 -30.29 -0.28
C THR A 441 -12.92 -28.91 0.04
N VAL A 442 -12.66 -27.94 -0.85
CA VAL A 442 -13.23 -26.60 -0.79
C VAL A 442 -14.37 -26.51 -1.79
N ASP A 443 -15.61 -26.50 -1.32
CA ASP A 443 -16.82 -26.44 -2.13
C ASP A 443 -17.24 -24.98 -2.36
N LEU A 444 -16.93 -24.46 -3.54
CA LEU A 444 -17.23 -23.08 -3.92
C LEU A 444 -18.73 -22.85 -4.24
N SER A 445 -19.53 -23.91 -4.33
CA SER A 445 -20.99 -23.77 -4.46
C SER A 445 -21.66 -23.36 -3.15
N ARG A 446 -20.92 -23.46 -2.03
CA ARG A 446 -21.40 -23.13 -0.69
C ARG A 446 -21.03 -21.69 -0.28
N PRO A 447 -21.79 -21.09 0.64
CA PRO A 447 -21.45 -19.78 1.16
C PRO A 447 -20.12 -19.82 1.94
N ALA A 448 -19.41 -18.69 1.95
CA ALA A 448 -18.19 -18.53 2.75
C ALA A 448 -18.48 -18.84 4.24
N GLY A 449 -17.60 -19.60 4.88
CA GLY A 449 -17.78 -20.12 6.25
C GLY A 449 -18.42 -21.50 6.32
N SER A 450 -18.75 -22.14 5.17
CA SER A 450 -19.32 -23.49 5.09
C SER A 450 -18.79 -24.26 3.88
N ARG A 451 -17.60 -23.88 3.37
CA ARG A 451 -16.99 -24.42 2.15
C ARG A 451 -16.15 -25.64 2.37
N ILE A 452 -15.67 -25.86 3.58
CA ILE A 452 -14.83 -27.03 3.88
C ILE A 452 -15.72 -28.24 4.10
N THR A 453 -15.64 -29.17 3.18
CA THR A 453 -16.38 -30.43 3.25
C THR A 453 -15.41 -31.56 3.66
N GLU A 454 -15.17 -32.54 3.08
CA GLU A 454 -14.31 -33.69 3.34
C GLU A 454 -12.97 -33.28 3.99
N LEU A 455 -12.91 -33.16 5.32
CA LEU A 455 -11.67 -32.85 6.05
C LEU A 455 -11.22 -34.10 6.81
N SER A 456 -10.03 -34.62 6.49
CA SER A 456 -9.40 -35.74 7.14
C SER A 456 -7.89 -35.52 7.38
N VAL A 457 -7.36 -36.17 8.40
CA VAL A 457 -5.92 -36.19 8.72
C VAL A 457 -5.51 -37.65 8.90
N ARG A 458 -4.47 -38.09 8.19
CA ARG A 458 -4.02 -39.49 8.18
C ARG A 458 -5.16 -40.49 7.85
N GLY A 459 -6.02 -40.13 6.90
CA GLY A 459 -7.17 -40.92 6.46
C GLY A 459 -8.33 -41.01 7.45
N LYS A 460 -8.31 -40.24 8.55
CA LYS A 460 -9.38 -40.21 9.54
C LYS A 460 -10.15 -38.88 9.45
N PRO A 461 -11.51 -38.91 9.35
CA PRO A 461 -12.30 -37.68 9.41
C PRO A 461 -12.05 -36.90 10.68
N VAL A 462 -11.80 -35.59 10.55
CA VAL A 462 -11.49 -34.69 11.67
C VAL A 462 -12.75 -34.42 12.49
N GLN A 463 -12.66 -34.71 13.81
CA GLN A 463 -13.69 -34.37 14.77
C GLN A 463 -13.38 -33.01 15.42
N PRO A 464 -14.37 -32.20 15.85
CA PRO A 464 -14.14 -30.89 16.45
C PRO A 464 -13.16 -30.89 17.63
N THR A 465 -13.17 -31.98 18.41
CA THR A 465 -12.34 -32.13 19.62
C THR A 465 -10.97 -32.75 19.37
N ASP A 466 -10.66 -33.19 18.14
CA ASP A 466 -9.33 -33.68 17.80
C ASP A 466 -8.28 -32.58 18.04
N SER A 467 -7.04 -32.97 18.26
CA SER A 467 -5.94 -32.06 18.51
C SER A 467 -4.78 -32.36 17.58
N PHE A 468 -4.30 -31.33 16.88
CA PHE A 468 -3.21 -31.43 15.93
C PHE A 468 -2.12 -30.38 16.26
N THR A 469 -0.91 -30.65 15.82
CA THR A 469 0.15 -29.65 15.75
C THR A 469 0.22 -29.11 14.33
N LEU A 470 0.18 -27.76 14.20
CA LEU A 470 0.21 -27.05 12.92
C LEU A 470 1.45 -26.17 12.86
N ALA A 471 2.37 -26.46 11.95
CA ALA A 471 3.52 -25.62 11.63
C ALA A 471 3.11 -24.49 10.69
N LEU A 472 3.62 -23.27 10.92
CA LEU A 472 3.27 -22.07 10.16
C LEU A 472 4.28 -20.95 10.43
N GLY A 473 4.21 -19.86 9.65
CA GLY A 473 5.04 -18.68 9.86
C GLY A 473 4.66 -17.88 11.11
N SER A 474 5.64 -17.23 11.72
CA SER A 474 5.49 -16.43 12.95
C SER A 474 4.43 -15.32 12.81
N LEU A 475 4.39 -14.58 11.69
CA LEU A 475 3.38 -13.55 11.43
C LEU A 475 1.96 -14.13 11.38
N ARG A 476 1.79 -15.30 10.74
CA ARG A 476 0.50 -15.99 10.73
C ARG A 476 0.08 -16.41 12.13
N GLN A 477 1.01 -16.93 12.93
CA GLN A 477 0.75 -17.32 14.32
C GLN A 477 0.31 -16.11 15.16
N SER A 478 0.86 -14.92 14.92
CA SER A 478 0.49 -13.70 15.63
C SER A 478 -0.85 -13.11 15.19
N GLY A 479 -1.51 -13.66 14.15
CA GLY A 479 -2.85 -13.31 13.71
C GLY A 479 -2.93 -12.58 12.38
N GLU A 480 -1.82 -12.43 11.65
CA GLU A 480 -1.80 -11.84 10.30
C GLU A 480 -2.83 -12.52 9.37
N GLY A 481 -3.52 -11.72 8.57
CA GLY A 481 -4.54 -12.21 7.64
C GLY A 481 -5.88 -12.53 8.28
N ASN A 482 -6.11 -12.12 9.53
CA ASN A 482 -7.34 -12.31 10.29
C ASN A 482 -7.64 -13.78 10.61
N TYR A 483 -6.64 -14.46 11.21
CA TYR A 483 -6.74 -15.83 11.71
C TYR A 483 -6.86 -15.87 13.25
N PRO A 484 -8.00 -15.48 13.84
CA PRO A 484 -8.14 -15.30 15.28
C PRO A 484 -7.97 -16.61 16.07
N MET A 485 -8.21 -17.77 15.44
CA MET A 485 -8.06 -19.09 16.07
C MET A 485 -6.58 -19.45 16.39
N LEU A 486 -5.62 -18.72 15.86
CA LEU A 486 -4.20 -18.96 16.09
C LEU A 486 -3.65 -18.16 17.26
N ARG A 487 -4.27 -17.03 17.61
CA ARG A 487 -3.75 -16.09 18.61
C ARG A 487 -3.50 -16.73 19.96
N ASP A 488 -4.50 -17.46 20.45
CA ASP A 488 -4.47 -18.10 21.77
C ASP A 488 -4.06 -19.58 21.69
N ALA A 489 -3.69 -20.04 20.47
CA ALA A 489 -3.25 -21.42 20.27
C ALA A 489 -1.90 -21.64 20.92
N PRO A 490 -1.75 -22.67 21.81
CA PRO A 490 -0.48 -22.93 22.49
C PRO A 490 0.64 -23.19 21.50
N VAL A 491 1.70 -22.38 21.57
CA VAL A 491 2.94 -22.59 20.78
C VAL A 491 3.66 -23.80 21.37
N VAL A 492 3.96 -24.79 20.54
CA VAL A 492 4.64 -26.05 20.91
C VAL A 492 6.02 -26.20 20.26
N TYR A 493 6.31 -25.32 19.28
CA TYR A 493 7.61 -25.22 18.64
C TYR A 493 7.90 -23.77 18.29
N ASP A 494 9.06 -23.28 18.70
CA ASP A 494 9.63 -22.00 18.34
C ASP A 494 11.15 -22.05 18.62
N ARG A 495 11.96 -22.02 17.56
CA ARG A 495 13.42 -22.00 17.62
C ARG A 495 14.05 -20.82 16.92
N GLY A 496 13.23 -19.86 16.45
CA GLY A 496 13.70 -18.70 15.69
C GLY A 496 14.29 -19.05 14.32
N GLU A 497 14.05 -20.29 13.79
CA GLU A 497 14.57 -20.69 12.48
C GLU A 497 13.73 -20.05 11.37
N ARG A 498 14.37 -19.30 10.47
CA ARG A 498 13.67 -18.74 9.32
C ARG A 498 13.25 -19.82 8.35
N ILE A 499 12.01 -19.80 7.91
CA ILE A 499 11.45 -20.78 6.95
C ILE A 499 12.27 -20.81 5.68
N ARG A 500 12.68 -19.66 5.17
CA ARG A 500 13.52 -19.55 3.97
C ARG A 500 14.86 -20.30 4.13
N ASP A 501 15.51 -20.17 5.28
CA ASP A 501 16.78 -20.87 5.55
C ASP A 501 16.58 -22.39 5.62
N LEU A 502 15.46 -22.84 6.18
CA LEU A 502 15.08 -24.26 6.17
C LEU A 502 14.89 -24.79 4.75
N LEU A 503 14.27 -24.01 3.86
CA LEU A 503 14.10 -24.36 2.44
C LEU A 503 15.46 -24.44 1.73
N ILE A 504 16.35 -23.45 1.92
CA ILE A 504 17.71 -23.43 1.38
C ILE A 504 18.47 -24.66 1.82
N ASN A 505 18.43 -24.96 3.13
CA ASN A 505 19.15 -26.10 3.71
C ASN A 505 18.60 -27.44 3.21
N GLU A 506 17.29 -27.55 3.00
CA GLU A 506 16.70 -28.77 2.44
C GLU A 506 17.08 -29.00 0.98
N VAL A 507 17.14 -27.93 0.16
CA VAL A 507 17.64 -28.02 -1.23
C VAL A 507 19.10 -28.47 -1.23
N ARG A 508 19.97 -27.86 -0.41
CA ARG A 508 21.39 -28.25 -0.25
C ARG A 508 21.53 -29.69 0.18
N ARG A 509 20.71 -30.16 1.10
CA ARG A 509 20.70 -31.51 1.61
C ARG A 509 20.30 -32.56 0.57
N ARG A 510 19.24 -32.27 -0.20
CA ARG A 510 18.73 -33.17 -1.25
C ARG A 510 19.60 -33.14 -2.50
N LYS A 511 20.22 -32.01 -2.81
CA LYS A 511 20.96 -31.69 -4.03
C LYS A 511 20.09 -31.67 -5.28
N VAL A 512 19.18 -32.63 -5.43
CA VAL A 512 18.21 -32.70 -6.54
C VAL A 512 16.81 -32.76 -5.96
N LEU A 513 15.95 -31.86 -6.39
CA LEU A 513 14.51 -31.86 -6.15
C LEU A 513 13.82 -32.53 -7.34
N ASP A 514 13.21 -33.69 -7.11
CA ASP A 514 12.36 -34.36 -8.09
C ASP A 514 10.90 -34.00 -7.81
N PRO A 515 10.18 -33.35 -8.74
CA PRO A 515 8.76 -33.06 -8.62
C PRO A 515 7.92 -34.31 -8.31
N ALA A 516 8.32 -35.48 -8.80
CA ALA A 516 7.62 -36.74 -8.57
C ALA A 516 7.62 -37.15 -7.08
N ALA A 517 8.66 -36.76 -6.32
CA ALA A 517 8.73 -37.02 -4.88
C ALA A 517 7.69 -36.20 -4.09
N PHE A 518 7.16 -35.14 -4.68
CA PHE A 518 6.13 -34.26 -4.12
C PHE A 518 4.80 -34.34 -4.89
N ALA A 519 4.64 -35.34 -5.74
CA ALA A 519 3.40 -35.55 -6.47
C ALA A 519 2.27 -35.98 -5.52
N GLY A 520 1.05 -35.57 -5.83
CA GLY A 520 -0.15 -35.96 -5.10
C GLY A 520 -1.24 -34.89 -5.18
N SER A 521 -2.38 -35.20 -4.56
CA SER A 521 -3.52 -34.28 -4.46
C SER A 521 -4.14 -34.49 -3.08
N SER A 522 -3.81 -33.64 -2.14
CA SER A 522 -4.38 -33.68 -0.78
C SER A 522 -5.60 -32.76 -0.64
N TRP A 523 -5.79 -31.83 -1.56
CA TRP A 523 -6.95 -30.97 -1.54
C TRP A 523 -7.41 -30.61 -2.97
N LYS A 524 -8.67 -30.17 -3.09
CA LYS A 524 -9.28 -29.79 -4.38
C LYS A 524 -10.37 -28.73 -4.19
N LEU A 525 -10.62 -27.97 -5.24
CA LEU A 525 -11.80 -27.12 -5.38
C LEU A 525 -12.92 -27.91 -6.07
N VAL A 526 -14.16 -27.73 -5.64
CA VAL A 526 -15.35 -28.25 -6.30
C VAL A 526 -16.43 -27.15 -6.41
N PRO A 527 -17.40 -27.22 -7.34
CA PRO A 527 -17.49 -28.22 -8.43
C PRO A 527 -16.40 -28.03 -9.50
N ASP A 528 -16.17 -29.02 -10.35
CA ASP A 528 -15.11 -28.98 -11.38
C ASP A 528 -15.19 -27.72 -12.28
N SER A 529 -16.40 -27.27 -12.59
CA SER A 529 -16.60 -26.02 -13.34
C SER A 529 -16.04 -24.80 -12.63
N ALA A 530 -16.18 -24.71 -11.31
CA ALA A 530 -15.63 -23.63 -10.51
C ALA A 530 -14.10 -23.74 -10.41
N ALA A 531 -13.57 -24.96 -10.25
CA ALA A 531 -12.13 -25.22 -10.25
C ALA A 531 -11.48 -24.83 -11.58
N LEU A 532 -12.10 -25.17 -12.72
CA LEU A 532 -11.62 -24.77 -14.05
C LEU A 532 -11.66 -23.23 -14.23
N ALA A 533 -12.72 -22.57 -13.79
CA ALA A 533 -12.83 -21.12 -13.83
C ALA A 533 -11.75 -20.45 -12.96
N ALA A 534 -11.56 -20.93 -11.75
CA ALA A 534 -10.50 -20.48 -10.84
C ALA A 534 -9.11 -20.66 -11.48
N ARG A 535 -8.84 -21.83 -12.06
CA ARG A 535 -7.57 -22.12 -12.72
C ARG A 535 -7.28 -21.17 -13.89
N ALA A 536 -8.30 -20.81 -14.66
CA ALA A 536 -8.15 -19.89 -15.79
C ALA A 536 -7.67 -18.48 -15.37
N LEU A 537 -7.95 -18.05 -14.15
CA LEU A 537 -7.45 -16.77 -13.61
C LEU A 537 -5.94 -16.78 -13.45
N PHE A 538 -5.34 -17.92 -13.07
CA PHE A 538 -3.92 -18.04 -12.77
C PHE A 538 -3.08 -18.50 -13.96
N VAL A 539 -3.59 -19.34 -14.82
CA VAL A 539 -2.87 -19.78 -16.04
C VAL A 539 -2.60 -18.58 -16.96
N ARG A 540 -3.54 -17.65 -17.07
CA ARG A 540 -3.33 -16.40 -17.83
C ARG A 540 -2.30 -15.48 -17.16
N ALA A 541 -2.29 -15.39 -15.84
CA ALA A 541 -1.37 -14.54 -15.09
C ALA A 541 0.04 -15.13 -14.99
N GLY A 542 0.15 -16.46 -14.97
CA GLY A 542 1.42 -17.18 -14.83
C GLY A 542 2.14 -17.53 -16.14
N ASN A 543 1.55 -17.21 -17.30
CA ASN A 543 2.18 -17.49 -18.60
C ASN A 543 3.12 -16.33 -18.99
N PRO A 544 4.45 -16.55 -19.06
CA PRO A 544 5.40 -15.52 -19.48
C PRO A 544 5.14 -15.00 -20.90
N ALA A 545 4.43 -15.74 -21.74
CA ALA A 545 4.05 -15.32 -23.11
C ALA A 545 2.88 -14.32 -23.12
N THR A 546 2.15 -14.13 -22.01
CA THR A 546 1.03 -13.18 -21.89
C THR A 546 1.35 -12.00 -20.96
N ALA A 547 2.50 -12.01 -20.29
CA ALA A 547 3.03 -10.79 -19.71
C ALA A 547 3.27 -9.79 -20.84
N PRO A 548 2.86 -8.49 -20.71
CA PRO A 548 3.27 -7.50 -21.67
C PRO A 548 4.81 -7.55 -21.73
N THR A 549 5.33 -8.01 -22.84
CA THR A 549 6.74 -7.93 -23.15
C THR A 549 7.10 -6.44 -23.13
N MET A 550 7.60 -5.95 -22.03
CA MET A 550 8.51 -4.83 -22.05
C MET A 550 9.70 -5.36 -22.85
N ALA A 551 9.67 -5.09 -24.15
CA ALA A 551 10.79 -5.40 -25.02
C ALA A 551 12.03 -4.81 -24.36
N SER A 552 12.90 -5.68 -23.87
CA SER A 552 14.27 -5.34 -23.56
C SER A 552 14.94 -5.05 -24.91
N ALA A 553 14.78 -3.82 -25.39
CA ALA A 553 15.72 -3.29 -26.34
C ALA A 553 17.10 -3.35 -25.64
N PRO A 554 18.14 -3.83 -26.31
CA PRO A 554 19.47 -3.75 -25.73
C PRO A 554 19.74 -2.28 -25.42
N VAL A 555 19.96 -1.97 -24.13
CA VAL A 555 20.42 -0.66 -23.71
C VAL A 555 21.84 -0.51 -24.26
N VAL A 556 21.93 0.01 -25.45
CA VAL A 556 23.15 0.66 -25.92
C VAL A 556 23.27 1.90 -25.05
N LEU A 557 24.17 1.86 -24.07
CA LEU A 557 24.53 3.03 -23.29
C LEU A 557 24.96 4.11 -24.26
N PRO A 558 24.29 5.24 -24.39
CA PRO A 558 24.80 6.35 -25.16
C PRO A 558 26.12 6.78 -24.52
N ALA A 559 27.14 7.00 -25.35
CA ALA A 559 28.37 7.60 -24.92
C ALA A 559 28.06 8.88 -24.13
N ALA A 560 28.82 9.08 -23.06
CA ALA A 560 28.66 10.18 -22.10
C ALA A 560 28.29 11.51 -22.79
N ALA A 561 27.06 11.96 -22.62
CA ALA A 561 26.64 13.30 -22.95
C ALA A 561 27.34 14.31 -22.00
N PRO A 562 27.66 15.50 -22.48
CA PRO A 562 28.32 16.51 -21.66
C PRO A 562 27.45 16.91 -20.47
N ALA A 563 28.08 17.25 -19.36
CA ALA A 563 27.57 17.38 -18.01
C ALA A 563 26.59 18.57 -17.76
N ASN A 564 25.67 18.87 -18.68
CA ASN A 564 24.76 20.01 -18.54
C ASN A 564 23.26 19.72 -18.82
N ASP A 565 22.87 18.46 -19.09
CA ASP A 565 21.45 18.10 -19.18
C ASP A 565 21.06 17.29 -17.94
N THR A 566 20.75 17.99 -16.84
CA THR A 566 19.86 17.45 -15.81
C THR A 566 18.48 17.26 -16.45
N PRO A 567 17.92 16.03 -16.50
CA PRO A 567 16.53 15.88 -16.90
C PRO A 567 15.70 16.74 -15.93
N GLU A 568 14.90 17.65 -16.47
CA GLU A 568 13.89 18.35 -15.69
C GLU A 568 13.01 17.30 -15.03
N LEU A 569 13.19 17.09 -13.74
CA LEU A 569 12.24 16.36 -12.92
C LEU A 569 10.96 17.16 -12.98
N TYR A 570 9.95 16.59 -13.62
CA TYR A 570 8.65 17.22 -13.77
C TYR A 570 7.94 17.21 -12.40
N LEU A 571 8.38 18.09 -11.52
CA LEU A 571 7.59 18.54 -10.39
C LEU A 571 6.64 19.57 -10.97
N ALA A 572 5.39 19.17 -11.20
CA ALA A 572 4.40 20.17 -11.61
C ALA A 572 4.46 21.32 -10.59
N PRO A 573 4.85 22.54 -11.00
CA PRO A 573 4.84 23.67 -10.07
C PRO A 573 3.41 23.85 -9.57
N ALA A 574 3.26 24.35 -8.35
CA ALA A 574 1.94 24.65 -7.79
C ALA A 574 1.10 25.61 -8.66
N ASP A 575 1.73 26.22 -9.66
CA ASP A 575 1.16 27.19 -10.60
C ASP A 575 1.22 26.74 -12.07
N GLU A 576 1.57 25.46 -12.36
CA GLU A 576 1.57 24.98 -13.75
C GLU A 576 0.14 24.90 -14.27
N THR A 577 -0.13 25.57 -15.39
CA THR A 577 -1.39 25.45 -16.10
C THR A 577 -1.54 24.03 -16.66
N VAL A 578 -2.44 23.25 -16.10
CA VAL A 578 -2.79 21.91 -16.57
C VAL A 578 -3.61 21.96 -17.83
N ALA A 579 -4.52 22.94 -17.91
CA ALA A 579 -5.39 23.18 -19.06
C ALA A 579 -5.86 24.63 -19.09
N THR A 580 -6.40 25.08 -20.21
CA THR A 580 -7.11 26.36 -20.33
C THR A 580 -8.58 26.07 -20.61
N MET A 581 -9.46 26.53 -19.75
CA MET A 581 -10.92 26.38 -19.93
C MET A 581 -11.48 27.53 -20.75
N LYS A 582 -12.28 27.19 -21.79
CA LYS A 582 -12.99 28.19 -22.60
C LYS A 582 -14.28 28.67 -21.94
N LEU A 583 -14.98 27.76 -21.25
CA LEU A 583 -16.22 27.97 -20.53
C LEU A 583 -16.12 27.42 -19.13
N PRO A 584 -16.90 27.91 -18.14
CA PRO A 584 -16.90 27.38 -16.81
C PRO A 584 -17.43 25.93 -16.78
N ALA A 585 -16.86 25.10 -15.95
CA ALA A 585 -17.39 23.77 -15.63
C ALA A 585 -18.00 23.81 -14.23
N SER A 586 -19.34 23.69 -14.11
CA SER A 586 -20.05 23.84 -12.84
C SER A 586 -20.11 22.51 -12.06
N ALA A 587 -19.88 22.60 -10.75
CA ALA A 587 -19.80 21.46 -9.83
C ALA A 587 -21.16 21.00 -9.27
N GLY A 588 -22.25 21.79 -9.47
CA GLY A 588 -23.59 21.45 -8.95
C GLY A 588 -24.18 20.16 -9.54
N PRO A 589 -25.25 19.63 -8.95
CA PRO A 589 -25.98 18.47 -9.49
C PRO A 589 -26.37 18.68 -10.96
N GLY A 590 -26.04 17.73 -11.84
CA GLY A 590 -26.21 17.86 -13.28
C GLY A 590 -25.24 18.86 -13.94
N GLY A 591 -24.19 19.28 -13.23
CA GLY A 591 -23.20 20.23 -13.70
C GLY A 591 -22.25 19.68 -14.74
N SER A 592 -21.68 20.57 -15.56
CA SER A 592 -20.74 20.18 -16.62
C SER A 592 -19.41 19.66 -16.09
N LEU A 593 -19.00 20.02 -14.85
CA LEU A 593 -17.83 19.45 -14.19
C LEU A 593 -18.01 17.96 -13.92
N LEU A 594 -19.18 17.52 -13.43
CA LEU A 594 -19.43 16.11 -13.17
C LEU A 594 -19.39 15.28 -14.46
N ARG A 595 -19.89 15.83 -15.57
CA ARG A 595 -19.78 15.18 -16.88
C ARG A 595 -18.33 15.10 -17.35
N LEU A 596 -17.55 16.15 -17.14
CA LEU A 596 -16.12 16.18 -17.44
C LEU A 596 -15.34 15.16 -16.60
N MET A 597 -15.64 15.05 -15.30
CA MET A 597 -15.08 14.06 -14.41
C MET A 597 -15.46 12.63 -14.86
N ALA A 598 -16.73 12.41 -15.19
CA ALA A 598 -17.18 11.09 -15.66
C ALA A 598 -16.46 10.66 -16.96
N ASP A 599 -16.25 11.60 -17.89
CA ASP A 599 -15.47 11.36 -19.11
C ASP A 599 -14.00 11.04 -18.80
N ALA A 600 -13.41 11.80 -17.88
CA ALA A 600 -12.05 11.59 -17.42
C ALA A 600 -11.88 10.19 -16.81
N TYR A 601 -12.71 9.82 -15.85
CA TYR A 601 -12.65 8.56 -15.14
C TYR A 601 -12.82 7.36 -16.08
N ARG A 602 -13.83 7.44 -16.95
CA ARG A 602 -14.05 6.41 -17.97
C ARG A 602 -12.89 6.27 -18.95
N SER A 603 -12.37 7.38 -19.45
CA SER A 603 -11.31 7.40 -20.46
C SER A 603 -9.98 6.91 -19.88
N ILE A 604 -9.57 7.42 -18.74
CA ILE A 604 -8.27 7.12 -18.12
C ILE A 604 -8.23 5.68 -17.63
N LEU A 605 -9.30 5.18 -17.01
CA LEU A 605 -9.38 3.79 -16.53
C LEU A 605 -9.87 2.79 -17.58
N ARG A 606 -10.10 3.24 -18.81
CA ARG A 606 -10.55 2.40 -19.94
C ARG A 606 -11.73 1.51 -19.58
N ALA A 607 -12.83 2.15 -19.12
CA ALA A 607 -14.05 1.46 -18.73
C ALA A 607 -15.16 1.64 -19.78
N ASP A 608 -16.17 0.77 -19.71
CA ASP A 608 -17.38 0.91 -20.54
C ASP A 608 -18.24 2.07 -20.05
N LEU A 609 -18.25 2.30 -18.73
CA LEU A 609 -19.09 3.28 -18.05
C LEU A 609 -18.34 3.95 -16.91
N ALA A 610 -18.65 5.20 -16.61
CA ALA A 610 -18.32 5.83 -15.34
C ALA A 610 -19.57 6.45 -14.71
N ILE A 611 -19.65 6.43 -13.39
CA ILE A 611 -20.71 7.03 -12.57
C ILE A 611 -20.06 7.95 -11.55
N VAL A 612 -20.45 9.22 -11.52
CA VAL A 612 -19.83 10.27 -10.68
C VAL A 612 -20.91 11.07 -9.98
N ALA A 613 -20.80 11.20 -8.66
CA ALA A 613 -21.57 12.18 -7.88
C ALA A 613 -20.74 13.44 -7.60
N ALA A 614 -21.37 14.52 -7.22
CA ALA A 614 -20.67 15.72 -6.79
C ALA A 614 -19.92 15.44 -5.49
N PRO A 615 -18.57 15.56 -5.44
CA PRO A 615 -17.85 15.49 -4.19
C PRO A 615 -18.30 16.63 -3.27
N GLU A 616 -18.36 16.34 -1.95
CA GLU A 616 -18.70 17.38 -0.98
C GLU A 616 -17.65 18.51 -0.99
N GLY A 617 -18.12 19.75 -1.16
CA GLY A 617 -17.25 20.92 -1.24
C GLY A 617 -16.60 21.16 -2.62
N ALA A 618 -16.99 20.41 -3.65
CA ALA A 618 -16.49 20.62 -5.01
C ALA A 618 -16.77 22.04 -5.51
N GLN A 619 -15.77 22.64 -6.15
CA GLN A 619 -15.84 23.99 -6.72
C GLN A 619 -15.84 23.96 -8.24
N ASP A 620 -16.43 24.98 -8.86
CA ASP A 620 -16.43 25.15 -10.31
C ASP A 620 -15.01 25.36 -10.86
N LEU A 621 -14.74 24.82 -12.04
CA LEU A 621 -13.57 25.23 -12.83
C LEU A 621 -13.95 26.47 -13.66
N ASN A 622 -13.29 27.59 -13.36
CA ASN A 622 -13.53 28.86 -14.02
C ASN A 622 -12.86 28.93 -15.41
N PRO A 623 -13.37 29.80 -16.34
CA PRO A 623 -12.66 30.08 -17.58
C PRO A 623 -11.27 30.63 -17.32
N GLY A 624 -10.32 30.26 -18.17
CA GLY A 624 -8.91 30.64 -18.04
C GLY A 624 -8.00 29.46 -17.70
N ASN A 625 -6.83 29.76 -17.21
CA ASN A 625 -5.85 28.73 -16.84
C ASN A 625 -6.27 27.98 -15.60
N VAL A 626 -6.29 26.66 -15.70
CA VAL A 626 -6.58 25.72 -14.61
C VAL A 626 -5.28 25.08 -14.16
N GLY A 627 -4.93 25.30 -12.92
CA GLY A 627 -3.77 24.70 -12.26
C GLY A 627 -4.15 23.54 -11.36
N GLU A 628 -3.15 23.00 -10.68
CA GLU A 628 -3.33 21.88 -9.75
C GLU A 628 -4.28 22.23 -8.58
N GLN A 629 -4.27 23.48 -8.14
CA GLN A 629 -5.11 23.95 -7.04
C GLN A 629 -6.58 23.95 -7.44
N ASP A 630 -6.89 24.35 -8.68
CA ASP A 630 -8.25 24.37 -9.19
C ASP A 630 -8.80 22.95 -9.33
N LEU A 631 -7.95 22.01 -9.77
CA LEU A 631 -8.33 20.60 -9.86
C LEU A 631 -8.63 19.97 -8.48
N ARG A 632 -7.86 20.33 -7.46
CA ARG A 632 -8.12 19.88 -6.08
C ARG A 632 -9.36 20.51 -5.46
N ALA A 633 -9.66 21.74 -5.84
CA ALA A 633 -10.92 22.40 -5.45
C ALA A 633 -12.13 21.79 -6.18
N ALA A 634 -11.94 21.37 -7.42
CA ALA A 634 -12.98 20.69 -8.21
C ALA A 634 -13.25 19.26 -7.73
N VAL A 635 -12.20 18.56 -7.24
CA VAL A 635 -12.28 17.18 -6.73
C VAL A 635 -11.63 17.12 -5.34
N PRO A 636 -12.26 17.68 -4.29
CA PRO A 636 -11.70 17.70 -2.95
C PRO A 636 -11.61 16.29 -2.35
N GLY A 637 -10.67 16.11 -1.42
CA GLY A 637 -10.53 14.89 -0.62
C GLY A 637 -9.77 13.73 -1.27
N GLY A 638 -9.15 13.91 -2.46
CA GLY A 638 -8.33 12.86 -3.06
C GLY A 638 -9.11 11.57 -3.36
N GLU A 639 -10.31 11.72 -3.89
CA GLU A 639 -11.28 10.66 -4.16
C GLU A 639 -10.67 9.46 -4.88
N GLN A 640 -10.64 8.30 -4.23
CA GLN A 640 -10.14 7.05 -4.83
C GLN A 640 -11.15 6.48 -5.82
N LEU A 641 -10.68 6.03 -6.98
CA LEU A 641 -11.51 5.44 -8.03
C LEU A 641 -11.48 3.92 -7.95
N LEU A 642 -12.66 3.32 -8.04
CA LEU A 642 -12.84 1.88 -8.12
C LEU A 642 -13.32 1.49 -9.51
N LYS A 643 -12.77 0.42 -10.08
CA LYS A 643 -13.23 -0.18 -11.32
C LYS A 643 -13.93 -1.50 -10.99
N LEU A 644 -15.21 -1.57 -11.26
CA LEU A 644 -16.10 -2.68 -10.92
C LEU A 644 -16.48 -3.44 -12.17
N SER A 645 -16.60 -4.76 -12.04
CA SER A 645 -17.19 -5.62 -13.08
C SER A 645 -18.64 -5.91 -12.71
N ILE A 646 -19.59 -5.23 -13.38
CA ILE A 646 -21.02 -5.28 -13.06
C ILE A 646 -21.80 -5.90 -14.21
N ARG A 647 -22.66 -6.89 -13.92
CA ARG A 647 -23.57 -7.46 -14.92
C ARG A 647 -24.66 -6.47 -15.30
N GLY A 648 -25.19 -6.59 -16.50
CA GLY A 648 -26.21 -5.70 -17.02
C GLY A 648 -27.52 -5.69 -16.24
N ASP A 649 -27.93 -6.84 -15.65
CA ASP A 649 -29.08 -6.91 -14.76
C ASP A 649 -28.83 -6.13 -13.46
N ASP A 650 -27.67 -6.28 -12.82
CA ASP A 650 -27.27 -5.50 -11.66
C ASP A 650 -27.03 -4.01 -12.03
N LEU A 651 -26.44 -3.74 -13.20
CA LEU A 651 -26.21 -2.38 -13.66
C LEU A 651 -27.54 -1.66 -13.95
N ARG A 652 -28.54 -2.37 -14.44
CA ARG A 652 -29.90 -1.82 -14.56
C ARG A 652 -30.46 -1.41 -13.20
N TRP A 653 -30.26 -2.24 -12.19
CA TRP A 653 -30.67 -1.94 -10.82
C TRP A 653 -29.96 -0.70 -10.28
N VAL A 654 -28.64 -0.54 -10.54
CA VAL A 654 -27.91 0.69 -10.22
C VAL A 654 -28.54 1.90 -10.89
N PHE A 655 -28.86 1.84 -12.18
CA PHE A 655 -29.47 2.94 -12.90
C PHE A 655 -30.86 3.34 -12.37
N GLU A 656 -31.67 2.39 -11.92
CA GLU A 656 -32.95 2.70 -11.29
C GLU A 656 -32.77 3.56 -10.04
N HIS A 657 -31.72 3.30 -9.24
CA HIS A 657 -31.41 4.09 -8.04
C HIS A 657 -30.84 5.47 -8.38
N LEU A 658 -30.07 5.62 -9.48
CA LEU A 658 -29.57 6.91 -9.90
C LEU A 658 -30.69 7.91 -10.23
N VAL A 659 -31.84 7.43 -10.67
CA VAL A 659 -33.01 8.24 -11.11
C VAL A 659 -34.18 8.18 -10.12
N GLU A 660 -33.94 7.75 -8.88
CA GLU A 660 -35.00 7.60 -7.87
C GLU A 660 -35.50 8.94 -7.30
N GLY A 661 -34.62 9.96 -7.20
CA GLY A 661 -34.95 11.29 -6.72
C GLY A 661 -35.71 12.17 -7.74
N GLU A 662 -36.05 13.39 -7.35
CA GLU A 662 -36.61 14.42 -8.27
C GLU A 662 -35.56 14.85 -9.30
N THR A 663 -34.32 14.92 -8.89
CA THR A 663 -33.13 15.13 -9.74
C THR A 663 -32.16 13.97 -9.58
N PRO A 664 -31.54 13.46 -10.68
CA PRO A 664 -30.51 12.43 -10.58
C PRO A 664 -29.37 12.89 -9.67
N CYS A 665 -28.89 11.98 -8.79
CA CYS A 665 -27.80 12.26 -7.87
C CYS A 665 -26.42 12.39 -8.55
N CYS A 666 -26.32 11.83 -9.72
CA CYS A 666 -25.04 11.52 -10.34
C CYS A 666 -25.08 11.83 -11.84
N GLU A 667 -23.88 11.92 -12.44
CA GLU A 667 -23.66 11.94 -13.88
C GLU A 667 -23.00 10.65 -14.34
N ILE A 668 -23.20 10.28 -15.61
CA ILE A 668 -22.63 9.08 -16.22
C ILE A 668 -21.82 9.42 -17.47
N SER A 669 -20.87 8.55 -17.82
CA SER A 669 -20.16 8.58 -19.10
C SER A 669 -20.11 7.19 -19.71
N GLY A 670 -20.21 7.12 -21.03
CA GLY A 670 -20.18 5.86 -21.81
C GLY A 670 -21.56 5.34 -22.20
N ALA A 671 -22.64 5.89 -21.62
CA ALA A 671 -23.99 5.54 -21.99
C ALA A 671 -24.95 6.75 -21.89
N THR A 672 -26.11 6.63 -22.50
CA THR A 672 -27.27 7.52 -22.34
C THR A 672 -28.39 6.73 -21.71
N LEU A 673 -28.91 7.21 -20.59
CA LEU A 673 -30.03 6.65 -19.85
C LEU A 673 -31.29 7.46 -20.11
N THR A 674 -32.35 6.81 -20.56
CA THR A 674 -33.68 7.42 -20.67
C THR A 674 -34.57 6.89 -19.55
N TYR A 675 -35.24 7.77 -18.80
CA TYR A 675 -36.08 7.37 -17.67
C TYR A 675 -37.40 8.16 -17.63
N VAL A 676 -38.40 7.60 -16.96
CA VAL A 676 -39.75 8.18 -16.80
C VAL A 676 -39.96 8.58 -15.33
N PRO A 677 -39.84 9.87 -14.96
CA PRO A 677 -39.93 10.30 -13.57
C PRO A 677 -41.27 9.96 -12.87
N ALA A 678 -42.35 9.94 -13.65
CA ALA A 678 -43.70 9.67 -13.14
C ALA A 678 -43.95 8.20 -12.76
N LYS A 679 -43.06 7.27 -13.12
CA LYS A 679 -43.19 5.86 -12.73
C LYS A 679 -42.75 5.61 -11.29
N PRO A 680 -43.27 4.54 -10.66
CA PRO A 680 -42.81 4.12 -9.32
C PRO A 680 -41.31 3.92 -9.27
N SER A 681 -40.74 4.04 -8.04
CA SER A 681 -39.34 3.72 -7.77
C SER A 681 -38.99 2.31 -8.32
N LEU A 682 -37.77 2.14 -8.80
CA LEU A 682 -37.24 0.92 -9.43
C LEU A 682 -37.95 0.44 -10.71
N GLN A 683 -38.73 1.34 -11.36
CA GLN A 683 -39.40 1.10 -12.65
C GLN A 683 -39.26 2.28 -13.61
N ARG A 684 -38.36 3.20 -13.30
CA ARG A 684 -38.23 4.48 -14.05
C ARG A 684 -37.36 4.35 -15.30
N VAL A 685 -36.35 3.47 -15.30
CA VAL A 685 -35.44 3.29 -16.43
C VAL A 685 -36.17 2.70 -17.64
N ARG A 686 -36.24 3.49 -18.72
CA ARG A 686 -36.84 3.11 -19.99
C ARG A 686 -35.84 2.39 -20.90
N SER A 687 -34.66 2.99 -21.11
CA SER A 687 -33.61 2.41 -21.94
C SER A 687 -32.23 2.92 -21.51
N VAL A 688 -31.24 2.10 -21.74
CA VAL A 688 -29.81 2.42 -21.57
C VAL A 688 -29.10 2.09 -22.86
N ARG A 689 -28.52 3.09 -23.52
CA ARG A 689 -27.79 2.93 -24.77
C ARG A 689 -26.34 3.37 -24.59
N PHE A 690 -25.41 2.47 -24.79
CA PHE A 690 -23.98 2.77 -24.74
C PHE A 690 -23.52 3.63 -25.91
N SER A 691 -22.40 4.33 -25.76
CA SER A 691 -21.78 5.14 -26.82
C SER A 691 -21.42 4.33 -28.07
N SER A 692 -21.27 3.01 -27.94
CA SER A 692 -21.10 2.05 -29.05
C SER A 692 -22.37 1.80 -29.87
N GLY A 693 -23.51 2.37 -29.46
CA GLY A 693 -24.83 2.15 -30.08
C GLY A 693 -25.57 0.90 -29.55
N ARG A 694 -24.94 0.06 -28.75
CA ARG A 694 -25.55 -1.14 -28.15
C ARG A 694 -26.46 -0.77 -26.98
N GLU A 695 -27.52 -1.52 -26.77
CA GLU A 695 -28.36 -1.43 -25.58
C GLU A 695 -27.77 -2.25 -24.43
N LEU A 696 -28.18 -1.96 -23.20
CA LEU A 696 -27.79 -2.72 -22.01
C LEU A 696 -28.34 -4.16 -22.10
N GLU A 697 -27.43 -5.12 -22.11
CA GLU A 697 -27.75 -6.53 -22.15
C GLU A 697 -27.63 -7.17 -20.75
N PRO A 698 -28.67 -7.79 -20.21
CA PRO A 698 -28.71 -8.28 -18.83
C PRO A 698 -27.57 -9.23 -18.45
N LYS A 699 -27.13 -10.07 -19.40
CA LYS A 699 -26.12 -11.11 -19.17
C LYS A 699 -24.69 -10.69 -19.47
N VAL A 700 -24.47 -9.50 -20.03
CA VAL A 700 -23.14 -8.97 -20.34
C VAL A 700 -22.56 -8.30 -19.10
N THR A 701 -21.26 -8.50 -18.84
CA THR A 701 -20.53 -7.83 -17.78
C THR A 701 -19.85 -6.57 -18.34
N TYR A 702 -20.07 -5.46 -17.67
CA TYR A 702 -19.54 -4.14 -18.02
C TYR A 702 -18.49 -3.69 -17.00
N GLN A 703 -17.44 -3.02 -17.49
CA GLN A 703 -16.44 -2.36 -16.64
C GLN A 703 -16.95 -0.98 -16.27
N VAL A 704 -17.19 -0.73 -14.99
CA VAL A 704 -17.77 0.50 -14.47
C VAL A 704 -16.79 1.17 -13.52
N VAL A 705 -16.46 2.44 -13.75
CA VAL A 705 -15.67 3.25 -12.81
C VAL A 705 -16.61 4.07 -11.94
N ILE A 706 -16.35 4.05 -10.65
CA ILE A 706 -17.12 4.79 -9.65
C ILE A 706 -16.16 5.27 -8.55
N SER A 707 -16.46 6.36 -7.91
CA SER A 707 -15.69 6.81 -6.75
C SER A 707 -16.01 6.01 -5.50
N ARG A 708 -15.01 5.76 -4.67
CA ARG A 708 -15.12 4.94 -3.46
C ARG A 708 -16.20 5.47 -2.53
N HIS A 709 -16.29 6.79 -2.32
CA HIS A 709 -17.28 7.39 -1.43
C HIS A 709 -18.75 7.14 -1.87
N LEU A 710 -19.01 6.96 -3.18
CA LEU A 710 -20.33 6.59 -3.68
C LEU A 710 -20.77 5.17 -3.26
N VAL A 711 -19.81 4.33 -2.95
CA VAL A 711 -20.06 2.92 -2.60
C VAL A 711 -20.00 2.73 -1.07
N GLU A 712 -19.19 3.53 -0.38
CA GLU A 712 -18.94 3.43 1.07
C GLU A 712 -19.58 4.58 1.89
N GLY A 713 -20.06 5.66 1.24
CA GLY A 713 -20.55 6.87 1.91
C GLY A 713 -21.97 6.74 2.49
N GLU A 714 -22.21 7.46 3.59
CA GLU A 714 -23.53 7.53 4.24
C GLU A 714 -24.61 8.22 3.39
N SER A 715 -24.21 8.97 2.37
CA SER A 715 -25.10 9.86 1.60
C SER A 715 -25.76 9.18 0.38
N PHE A 716 -25.26 8.02 -0.06
CA PHE A 716 -25.78 7.31 -1.20
C PHE A 716 -26.05 5.85 -0.87
N THR A 717 -27.28 5.53 -0.57
CA THR A 717 -27.75 4.15 -0.44
C THR A 717 -28.18 3.63 -1.80
N LEU A 718 -27.28 2.94 -2.51
CA LEU A 718 -27.63 2.01 -3.56
C LEU A 718 -28.45 0.86 -2.91
N GLY A 719 -29.69 1.09 -2.55
CA GLY A 719 -30.52 0.09 -1.88
C GLY A 719 -31.59 0.60 -0.94
N GLY A 720 -32.14 1.79 -1.15
CA GLY A 720 -33.49 2.21 -0.73
C GLY A 720 -34.01 1.87 0.67
N THR A 721 -33.17 1.71 1.69
CA THR A 721 -33.61 1.71 3.09
C THR A 721 -33.06 2.93 3.79
N LYS A 722 -33.87 3.98 3.90
CA LYS A 722 -33.65 5.00 4.92
C LYS A 722 -33.55 4.30 6.26
N CYS A 723 -32.36 4.22 6.82
CA CYS A 723 -32.21 3.82 8.21
C CYS A 723 -32.83 4.91 9.09
N ALA A 724 -34.07 4.68 9.52
CA ALA A 724 -34.71 5.46 10.54
C ALA A 724 -33.99 5.14 11.87
N SER A 725 -33.05 5.92 12.23
CA SER A 725 -32.36 6.12 13.50
C SER A 725 -30.84 6.13 13.33
N GLY A 726 -30.21 7.25 13.32
CA GLY A 726 -28.84 7.70 13.64
C GLY A 726 -27.73 6.71 14.01
N LYS A 727 -27.77 5.46 13.54
CA LYS A 727 -26.70 4.47 13.67
C LYS A 727 -26.40 3.92 12.28
N GLY A 728 -25.17 4.08 11.85
CA GLY A 728 -24.68 3.73 10.53
C GLY A 728 -25.17 2.35 10.04
N CYS A 729 -25.84 2.35 8.90
CA CYS A 729 -26.06 1.13 8.14
C CYS A 729 -24.74 0.75 7.49
N ALA A 730 -24.23 -0.43 7.80
CA ALA A 730 -23.02 -0.96 7.21
C ALA A 730 -23.21 -1.11 5.68
N THR A 731 -22.64 -0.20 4.90
CA THR A 731 -22.58 -0.23 3.43
C THR A 731 -21.59 -1.27 2.89
N SER A 732 -20.95 -2.04 3.77
CA SER A 732 -20.03 -3.13 3.46
C SER A 732 -20.62 -4.26 2.59
N GLY A 733 -21.93 -4.26 2.32
CA GLY A 733 -22.61 -5.27 1.53
C GLY A 733 -22.56 -5.10 0.00
N LEU A 734 -22.35 -3.88 -0.51
CA LEU A 734 -22.44 -3.62 -1.96
C LEU A 734 -21.14 -3.93 -2.70
N LEU A 735 -19.99 -3.58 -2.14
CA LEU A 735 -18.69 -3.92 -2.71
C LEU A 735 -18.45 -5.44 -2.71
N SER A 736 -19.03 -6.18 -1.76
CA SER A 736 -18.97 -7.64 -1.76
C SER A 736 -19.76 -8.29 -2.91
N ARG A 737 -20.59 -7.52 -3.60
CA ARG A 737 -21.47 -8.02 -4.67
C ARG A 737 -20.79 -8.00 -6.05
N TRP A 738 -19.84 -7.08 -6.28
CA TRP A 738 -19.18 -6.92 -7.57
C TRP A 738 -17.66 -7.01 -7.45
N PRO A 739 -16.98 -7.70 -8.40
CA PRO A 739 -15.53 -7.72 -8.43
C PRO A 739 -14.97 -6.32 -8.59
N VAL A 740 -14.06 -5.96 -7.69
CA VAL A 740 -13.41 -4.65 -7.63
C VAL A 740 -11.97 -4.79 -8.12
N SER A 741 -11.57 -3.92 -9.03
CA SER A 741 -10.17 -3.62 -9.29
C SER A 741 -9.91 -2.22 -8.75
N GLU A 742 -9.14 -2.13 -7.68
CA GLU A 742 -8.73 -0.84 -7.15
C GLU A 742 -7.81 -0.13 -8.15
N SER A 743 -8.00 1.16 -8.30
CA SER A 743 -7.12 2.01 -9.09
C SER A 743 -6.25 2.82 -8.13
N ASP A 744 -4.95 2.90 -8.43
CA ASP A 744 -4.02 3.79 -7.72
C ASP A 744 -4.26 5.28 -8.08
N LEU A 745 -5.18 5.56 -9.00
CA LEU A 745 -5.52 6.90 -9.45
C LEU A 745 -6.62 7.51 -8.61
N THR A 746 -6.41 8.76 -8.18
CA THR A 746 -7.47 9.58 -7.62
C THR A 746 -8.31 10.23 -8.71
N GLY A 747 -9.49 10.72 -8.33
CA GLY A 747 -10.33 11.50 -9.24
C GLY A 747 -9.62 12.75 -9.78
N THR A 748 -8.81 13.42 -8.95
CA THR A 748 -7.97 14.55 -9.35
C THR A 748 -6.92 14.14 -10.39
N ASP A 749 -6.25 13.00 -10.19
CA ASP A 749 -5.25 12.48 -11.14
C ASP A 749 -5.88 12.16 -12.50
N ALA A 750 -7.02 11.48 -12.48
CA ALA A 750 -7.75 11.13 -13.69
C ALA A 750 -8.23 12.38 -14.46
N LEU A 751 -8.73 13.40 -13.74
CA LEU A 751 -9.18 14.66 -14.34
C LEU A 751 -7.99 15.44 -14.93
N ARG A 752 -6.87 15.53 -14.21
CA ARG A 752 -5.62 16.15 -14.68
C ARG A 752 -5.14 15.54 -15.98
N GLU A 753 -4.98 14.23 -15.99
CA GLU A 753 -4.45 13.50 -17.15
C GLU A 753 -5.39 13.58 -18.36
N TYR A 754 -6.70 13.59 -18.11
CA TYR A 754 -7.69 13.75 -19.17
C TYR A 754 -7.67 15.15 -19.76
N LEU A 755 -7.63 16.21 -18.94
CA LEU A 755 -7.60 17.60 -19.40
C LEU A 755 -6.35 17.90 -20.23
N ARG A 756 -5.19 17.32 -19.90
CA ARG A 756 -3.95 17.45 -20.69
C ARG A 756 -4.07 16.85 -22.09
N ARG A 757 -4.92 15.83 -22.28
CA ARG A 757 -5.16 15.15 -23.57
C ARG A 757 -6.19 15.84 -24.44
N LEU A 758 -7.00 16.72 -23.88
CA LEU A 758 -8.03 17.42 -24.64
C LEU A 758 -7.44 18.56 -25.50
N PRO A 759 -8.06 18.87 -26.66
CA PRO A 759 -7.74 20.08 -27.40
C PRO A 759 -7.91 21.33 -26.53
N GLN A 760 -6.94 22.23 -26.56
CA GLN A 760 -6.99 23.47 -25.80
C GLN A 760 -7.49 24.64 -26.65
N PRO A 761 -8.30 25.56 -26.13
CA PRO A 761 -8.90 25.57 -24.78
C PRO A 761 -10.07 24.58 -24.65
N VAL A 762 -10.21 23.99 -23.47
CA VAL A 762 -11.20 22.95 -23.16
C VAL A 762 -12.62 23.55 -23.12
N VAL A 763 -13.55 22.87 -23.76
CA VAL A 763 -15.00 23.13 -23.64
C VAL A 763 -15.63 21.98 -22.86
N PRO A 764 -16.24 22.26 -21.71
CA PRO A 764 -16.89 21.20 -20.92
C PRO A 764 -18.07 20.58 -21.69
N PRO A 765 -18.37 19.27 -21.49
CA PRO A 765 -19.50 18.63 -22.17
C PRO A 765 -20.85 19.18 -21.67
N GLU A 766 -21.68 19.67 -22.58
CA GLU A 766 -23.00 20.21 -22.26
C GLU A 766 -24.14 19.20 -22.38
N SER A 767 -23.92 18.10 -23.14
CA SER A 767 -24.97 17.12 -23.43
C SER A 767 -25.39 16.36 -22.20
N LEU A 768 -26.66 16.39 -21.84
CA LEU A 768 -27.22 15.55 -20.78
C LEU A 768 -27.18 14.07 -21.19
N ARG A 769 -26.87 13.20 -20.25
CA ARG A 769 -26.80 11.74 -20.46
C ARG A 769 -27.88 11.00 -19.68
N LEU A 770 -28.50 11.68 -18.73
CA LEU A 770 -29.68 11.23 -18.00
C LEU A 770 -30.88 12.02 -18.53
N LEU A 771 -31.71 11.38 -19.37
CA LEU A 771 -32.76 12.03 -20.16
C LEU A 771 -34.13 11.66 -19.60
N PRO A 772 -34.89 12.58 -18.99
CA PRO A 772 -36.26 12.35 -18.63
C PRO A 772 -37.12 12.20 -19.94
N ALA A 773 -37.84 11.09 -20.03
CA ALA A 773 -38.84 10.90 -21.08
C ALA A 773 -40.17 11.52 -20.63
N ARG A 774 -40.85 12.18 -21.56
CA ARG A 774 -42.21 12.73 -21.36
C ARG A 774 -43.26 11.62 -21.29
#